data_b55348c2e64c02600a24d4a968b85153
#
_entry.id   b55348c2e64c02600a24d4a968b85153
#
_cell.length_a   1.000
_cell.length_b   1.000
_cell.length_c   1.000
_cell.angle_alpha   90.00
_cell.angle_beta   90.00
_cell.angle_gamma   90.00
#
_symmetry.space_group_name_H-M   'P 1'
#
loop_
_entity.id
_entity.type
_entity.pdbx_description
1 polymer ?
#
loop_
_entity_poly.entity_id
_entity_poly.type
_entity_poly.pdbx_seq_one_letter_code
_entity_poly.pdbx_strand_id
1 'polypeptide(L)'
;MRGVKQLGLANLVFPGANHDRFEHICGVVESVERVFEALKLNADRRREREKGKGRNLPQLTESDRSLIRLAALLHDVGHGPFSHAIEPVIGQHYRDDVKQFNEYAIEHFQLDQKLNVGEIISVLIVLSQSMSQVLRHSLFDRPSDCAVPEYQIRLVTTIMGARRHGQIACLSAIVSGEVDADKLDYLARDALHSGMPVAFDTERLVQKLEIICCTADNLPQHQTENIAFAEESPGGQYFDLGIAASGVGALEQMLVGRTFLYDRLYHHHKVRAADAMAQRLLHYAAVERGKQFELDDLYLAVADDTMIRLIGGDIKKDGFTGGGILAAKIARALLDRELYVRAFAFRASLHAGIPSGLSEAERSDALGDIWSPISTCLADFDDRLEAEHEIFERAKILARKAGDPFLAALGKHLDHSHIIVDLSDNRVKSVTINVHAEDGALEVPNLFFDPVRWSQVYNLQKRTGYVFCPRQFVPIVSVAAKIYFFERWGYVGSDGADRFTKTLDVIDKKWLRDLRRKGIIDDEIEKLLERRSRARHFVRPSDLVAPSDWLAEDPSVLERISDDLRSLLPQGLAYDDKIAVATAVSGLISFVHSLYVDRDWSTRESASEADLQRELVRHFRARDVRVDEAAKLGGGEYDLLVERRVLIENKVARETIDPFTAKPDAPYQTHRYAIAKCARVFITVIGYVPLQGDPLEQMQSIRVLQIENVNRTAVNVSVAVPYGMPVPSNIRRLSRRQTRNRR
;
A
#
# COMPACT_ATOMS: atom_id res chain seq x y z
N MET A 1 -13.99 5.47 20.38
CA MET A 1 -12.56 5.10 20.43
C MET A 1 -12.34 3.58 20.35
N ARG A 2 -13.01 2.72 21.13
CA ARG A 2 -12.83 1.24 21.09
C ARG A 2 -13.28 0.55 19.80
N GLY A 3 -13.89 1.18 18.87
CA GLY A 3 -14.29 0.60 17.58
C GLY A 3 -13.56 1.23 16.40
N VAL A 4 -12.71 2.23 16.67
CA VAL A 4 -11.92 2.94 15.67
C VAL A 4 -10.48 2.44 15.75
N LYS A 5 -9.99 1.84 14.68
CA LYS A 5 -8.62 1.32 14.59
C LYS A 5 -7.64 2.47 14.47
N GLN A 6 -6.51 2.37 15.18
CA GLN A 6 -5.44 3.38 15.15
C GLN A 6 -4.91 3.59 13.74
N LEU A 7 -4.71 2.52 13.00
CA LEU A 7 -4.16 2.52 11.65
C LEU A 7 -5.22 2.40 10.54
N GLY A 8 -6.47 2.78 10.82
CA GLY A 8 -7.55 2.71 9.85
C GLY A 8 -7.67 1.33 9.22
N LEU A 9 -7.55 1.24 7.88
CA LEU A 9 -7.69 -0.01 7.13
C LEU A 9 -6.36 -0.77 6.91
N ALA A 10 -5.28 -0.39 7.60
CA ALA A 10 -4.00 -1.07 7.46
C ALA A 10 -4.07 -2.57 7.83
N ASN A 11 -5.00 -2.98 8.70
CA ASN A 11 -5.25 -4.37 9.05
C ASN A 11 -5.67 -5.25 7.86
N LEU A 12 -6.21 -4.67 6.80
CA LEU A 12 -6.50 -5.39 5.56
C LEU A 12 -5.21 -5.85 4.84
N VAL A 13 -4.06 -5.28 5.21
CA VAL A 13 -2.75 -5.59 4.62
C VAL A 13 -1.83 -6.24 5.65
N PHE A 14 -1.81 -5.72 6.87
CA PHE A 14 -1.07 -6.21 8.02
C PHE A 14 -2.05 -6.75 9.07
N PRO A 15 -2.40 -8.04 9.04
CA PRO A 15 -3.49 -8.59 9.85
C PRO A 15 -3.33 -8.39 11.37
N GLY A 16 -2.09 -8.21 11.86
CA GLY A 16 -1.82 -7.90 13.26
C GLY A 16 -2.13 -6.45 13.65
N ALA A 17 -2.25 -5.53 12.69
CA ALA A 17 -2.49 -4.10 12.93
C ALA A 17 -3.98 -3.82 13.26
N ASN A 18 -4.49 -4.43 14.32
CA ASN A 18 -5.89 -4.36 14.74
C ASN A 18 -6.11 -3.53 16.04
N HIS A 19 -5.06 -3.00 16.64
CA HIS A 19 -5.18 -2.19 17.85
C HIS A 19 -6.03 -0.95 17.59
N ASP A 20 -6.78 -0.58 18.59
CA ASP A 20 -7.71 0.55 18.51
C ASP A 20 -7.12 1.84 19.12
N ARG A 21 -7.79 2.96 18.86
CA ARG A 21 -7.38 4.26 19.39
C ARG A 21 -7.45 4.34 20.91
N PHE A 22 -8.28 3.53 21.54
CA PHE A 22 -8.35 3.51 23.00
C PHE A 22 -7.09 2.88 23.62
N GLU A 23 -6.58 1.80 23.01
CA GLU A 23 -5.31 1.19 23.43
C GLU A 23 -4.15 2.18 23.27
N HIS A 24 -4.10 2.88 22.15
CA HIS A 24 -3.09 3.91 21.87
C HIS A 24 -3.18 5.05 22.90
N ILE A 25 -4.36 5.63 23.13
CA ILE A 25 -4.54 6.72 24.09
C ILE A 25 -4.11 6.31 25.50
N CYS A 26 -4.40 5.08 25.93
CA CYS A 26 -3.91 4.57 27.21
C CYS A 26 -2.38 4.53 27.25
N GLY A 27 -1.73 4.13 26.16
CA GLY A 27 -0.28 4.13 26.05
C GLY A 27 0.33 5.54 26.03
N VAL A 28 -0.34 6.50 25.39
CA VAL A 28 0.08 7.91 25.43
C VAL A 28 0.01 8.49 26.84
N VAL A 29 -1.07 8.19 27.59
CA VAL A 29 -1.17 8.60 29.01
C VAL A 29 -0.04 8.02 29.86
N GLU A 30 0.33 6.75 29.63
CA GLU A 30 1.48 6.12 30.30
C GLU A 30 2.81 6.76 29.86
N SER A 31 2.97 7.07 28.58
CA SER A 31 4.18 7.73 28.08
C SER A 31 4.34 9.14 28.67
N VAL A 32 3.24 9.92 28.78
CA VAL A 32 3.23 11.22 29.44
C VAL A 32 3.68 11.10 30.91
N GLU A 33 3.20 10.09 31.62
CA GLU A 33 3.59 9.83 32.99
C GLU A 33 5.08 9.58 33.16
N ARG A 34 5.64 8.71 32.29
CA ARG A 34 7.06 8.38 32.29
C ARG A 34 7.95 9.59 31.95
N VAL A 35 7.51 10.41 30.98
CA VAL A 35 8.22 11.65 30.61
C VAL A 35 8.18 12.65 31.77
N PHE A 36 7.00 12.84 32.39
CA PHE A 36 6.84 13.76 33.54
C PHE A 36 7.77 13.40 34.68
N GLU A 37 7.79 12.14 35.09
CA GLU A 37 8.67 11.65 36.17
C GLU A 37 10.17 11.81 35.81
N ALA A 38 10.54 11.53 34.58
CA ALA A 38 11.91 11.72 34.11
C ALA A 38 12.34 13.20 34.14
N LEU A 39 11.49 14.11 33.68
CA LEU A 39 11.73 15.54 33.74
C LEU A 39 11.86 16.07 35.11
N LYS A 40 10.97 15.64 36.08
CA LYS A 40 11.02 16.01 37.49
C LYS A 40 12.34 15.55 38.13
N LEU A 41 12.71 14.27 37.91
CA LEU A 41 13.96 13.73 38.42
C LEU A 41 15.20 14.44 37.87
N ASN A 42 15.23 14.71 36.56
CA ASN A 42 16.34 15.39 35.91
C ASN A 42 16.46 16.85 36.35
N ALA A 43 15.31 17.55 36.54
CA ALA A 43 15.30 18.91 37.09
C ALA A 43 15.81 18.95 38.53
N ASP A 44 15.43 18.01 39.40
CA ASP A 44 15.92 17.92 40.77
C ASP A 44 17.42 17.63 40.81
N ARG A 45 17.91 16.67 40.05
CA ARG A 45 19.36 16.36 39.92
C ARG A 45 20.16 17.57 39.43
N ARG A 46 19.60 18.36 38.54
CA ARG A 46 20.23 19.55 38.02
C ARG A 46 20.27 20.67 39.05
N ARG A 47 19.19 20.91 39.78
CA ARG A 47 19.17 21.87 40.89
C ARG A 47 20.22 21.54 41.96
N GLU A 48 20.43 20.25 42.26
CA GLU A 48 21.45 19.80 43.21
C GLU A 48 22.87 20.05 42.71
N ARG A 49 23.16 19.82 41.42
CA ARG A 49 24.48 20.03 40.80
C ARG A 49 24.84 21.51 40.69
N GLU A 50 23.87 22.36 40.37
CA GLU A 50 24.03 23.76 40.08
C GLU A 50 23.84 24.65 41.33
N LYS A 51 23.96 24.12 42.55
CA LYS A 51 23.84 24.88 43.81
C LYS A 51 24.75 26.13 43.80
N GLY A 52 24.15 27.32 43.58
CA GLY A 52 24.82 28.63 43.57
C GLY A 52 25.07 29.23 42.20
N LYS A 53 24.77 28.56 41.09
CA LYS A 53 24.89 29.07 39.70
C LYS A 53 23.58 28.90 38.91
N GLY A 54 22.48 28.38 39.53
CA GLY A 54 21.37 27.86 38.81
C GLY A 54 20.39 28.90 38.32
N ARG A 55 20.04 28.83 37.04
CA ARG A 55 18.76 29.29 36.55
C ARG A 55 17.65 28.51 37.27
N ASN A 56 16.69 29.20 37.85
CA ASN A 56 15.58 28.58 38.56
C ASN A 56 14.71 27.79 37.55
N LEU A 57 14.96 26.50 37.41
CA LEU A 57 14.06 25.63 36.63
C LEU A 57 12.67 25.61 37.29
N PRO A 58 11.59 25.58 36.50
CA PRO A 58 10.24 25.53 37.04
C PRO A 58 10.03 24.25 37.86
N GLN A 59 9.24 24.34 38.92
CA GLN A 59 8.83 23.18 39.65
C GLN A 59 7.56 22.61 39.03
N LEU A 60 7.66 21.38 38.51
CA LEU A 60 6.49 20.64 38.01
C LEU A 60 5.60 20.20 39.19
N THR A 61 4.31 20.51 39.07
CA THR A 61 3.30 20.27 40.13
C THR A 61 2.40 19.09 39.76
N GLU A 62 1.66 18.56 40.78
CA GLU A 62 0.62 17.54 40.51
C GLU A 62 -0.54 18.09 39.67
N SER A 63 -0.78 19.40 39.69
CA SER A 63 -1.75 20.03 38.79
C SER A 63 -1.27 19.98 37.32
N ASP A 64 0.04 20.20 37.06
CA ASP A 64 0.62 20.07 35.72
C ASP A 64 0.55 18.62 35.23
N ARG A 65 0.85 17.67 36.11
CA ARG A 65 0.71 16.23 35.85
C ARG A 65 -0.71 15.86 35.43
N SER A 66 -1.71 16.32 36.20
CA SER A 66 -3.12 16.08 35.92
C SER A 66 -3.53 16.71 34.57
N LEU A 67 -3.05 17.92 34.26
CA LEU A 67 -3.32 18.63 33.01
C LEU A 67 -2.81 17.85 31.82
N ILE A 68 -1.52 17.46 31.79
CA ILE A 68 -0.94 16.76 30.65
C ILE A 68 -1.49 15.34 30.45
N ARG A 69 -1.83 14.65 31.55
CA ARG A 69 -2.52 13.33 31.46
C ARG A 69 -3.90 13.46 30.86
N LEU A 70 -4.66 14.47 31.22
CA LEU A 70 -5.97 14.70 30.62
C LEU A 70 -5.86 15.20 29.19
N ALA A 71 -4.87 16.03 28.89
CA ALA A 71 -4.59 16.43 27.51
C ALA A 71 -4.21 15.22 26.64
N ALA A 72 -3.37 14.31 27.14
CA ALA A 72 -3.04 13.05 26.48
C ALA A 72 -4.25 12.14 26.27
N LEU A 73 -5.17 12.08 27.23
CA LEU A 73 -6.41 11.32 27.10
C LEU A 73 -7.33 11.87 26.01
N LEU A 74 -7.29 13.17 25.78
CA LEU A 74 -8.24 13.90 24.93
C LEU A 74 -7.66 14.34 23.56
N HIS A 75 -6.33 14.24 23.34
CA HIS A 75 -5.71 14.79 22.12
C HIS A 75 -6.26 14.17 20.84
N ASP A 76 -6.63 12.90 20.89
CA ASP A 76 -7.01 12.05 19.74
C ASP A 76 -8.52 11.74 19.67
N VAL A 77 -9.35 12.33 20.56
CA VAL A 77 -10.79 12.03 20.61
C VAL A 77 -11.56 12.48 19.38
N GLY A 78 -11.01 13.38 18.60
CA GLY A 78 -11.60 13.91 17.38
C GLY A 78 -11.34 13.07 16.13
N HIS A 79 -10.57 11.99 16.19
CA HIS A 79 -10.41 11.10 15.07
C HIS A 79 -11.57 10.10 14.96
N GLY A 80 -12.26 10.14 13.82
CA GLY A 80 -13.42 9.30 13.52
C GLY A 80 -13.07 7.94 12.90
N PRO A 81 -14.06 7.23 12.36
CA PRO A 81 -13.86 5.97 11.63
C PRO A 81 -12.78 6.12 10.57
N PHE A 82 -12.02 5.05 10.33
CA PHE A 82 -10.86 5.00 9.41
C PHE A 82 -9.73 5.97 9.77
N SER A 83 -9.74 6.56 10.95
CA SER A 83 -8.64 7.40 11.44
C SER A 83 -8.33 8.55 10.48
N HIS A 84 -7.05 8.80 10.17
CA HIS A 84 -6.63 9.87 9.26
C HIS A 84 -7.05 9.65 7.79
N ALA A 85 -7.47 8.44 7.41
CA ALA A 85 -7.76 8.14 6.01
C ALA A 85 -8.88 9.02 5.42
N ILE A 86 -9.88 9.40 6.21
CA ILE A 86 -11.05 10.19 5.74
C ILE A 86 -10.94 11.69 5.98
N GLU A 87 -9.92 12.15 6.68
CA GLU A 87 -9.74 13.58 6.96
C GLU A 87 -9.74 14.47 5.70
N PRO A 88 -9.14 14.05 4.57
CA PRO A 88 -9.21 14.82 3.34
C PRO A 88 -10.65 15.06 2.84
N VAL A 89 -11.53 14.06 3.02
CA VAL A 89 -12.94 14.18 2.61
C VAL A 89 -13.71 15.12 3.53
N ILE A 90 -13.49 14.99 4.85
CA ILE A 90 -14.12 15.88 5.84
C ILE A 90 -13.57 17.29 5.71
N GLY A 91 -12.27 17.45 5.58
CA GLY A 91 -11.62 18.76 5.43
C GLY A 91 -12.04 19.50 4.18
N GLN A 92 -12.36 18.80 3.09
CA GLN A 92 -12.97 19.42 1.91
C GLN A 92 -14.40 19.85 2.18
N HIS A 93 -15.16 19.00 2.85
CA HIS A 93 -16.55 19.26 3.14
C HIS A 93 -16.75 20.50 4.02
N TYR A 94 -15.88 20.66 5.02
CA TYR A 94 -15.85 21.79 5.94
C TYR A 94 -14.68 22.75 5.66
N ARG A 95 -14.34 22.96 4.36
CA ARG A 95 -13.14 23.69 3.95
C ARG A 95 -13.04 25.09 4.55
N ASP A 96 -14.11 25.84 4.52
CA ASP A 96 -14.15 27.21 5.03
C ASP A 96 -14.07 27.26 6.55
N ASP A 97 -14.76 26.36 7.25
CA ASP A 97 -14.72 26.25 8.71
C ASP A 97 -13.31 25.86 9.18
N VAL A 98 -12.70 24.86 8.54
CA VAL A 98 -11.32 24.41 8.85
C VAL A 98 -10.30 25.53 8.61
N LYS A 99 -10.46 26.28 7.51
CA LYS A 99 -9.61 27.42 7.21
C LYS A 99 -9.74 28.50 8.25
N GLN A 100 -10.96 28.93 8.56
CA GLN A 100 -11.25 29.98 9.54
C GLN A 100 -10.77 29.58 10.94
N PHE A 101 -10.97 28.32 11.33
CA PHE A 101 -10.48 27.83 12.61
C PHE A 101 -8.96 27.90 12.71
N ASN A 102 -8.25 27.44 11.67
CA ASN A 102 -6.79 27.47 11.65
C ASN A 102 -6.23 28.90 11.65
N GLU A 103 -6.86 29.83 10.90
CA GLU A 103 -6.48 31.25 10.94
C GLU A 103 -6.62 31.81 12.35
N TYR A 104 -7.75 31.58 12.98
CA TYR A 104 -7.99 31.99 14.38
C TYR A 104 -6.98 31.35 15.36
N ALA A 105 -6.73 30.04 15.23
CA ALA A 105 -5.86 29.32 16.14
C ALA A 105 -4.39 29.80 16.01
N ILE A 106 -3.91 30.04 14.80
CA ILE A 106 -2.57 30.57 14.55
C ILE A 106 -2.43 31.99 15.13
N GLU A 107 -3.41 32.85 14.91
CA GLU A 107 -3.37 34.24 15.38
C GLU A 107 -3.44 34.33 16.92
N HIS A 108 -4.37 33.59 17.53
CA HIS A 108 -4.65 33.76 18.97
C HIS A 108 -3.78 32.86 19.87
N PHE A 109 -3.41 31.67 19.40
CA PHE A 109 -2.60 30.72 20.16
C PHE A 109 -1.15 30.63 19.67
N GLN A 110 -0.79 31.39 18.63
CA GLN A 110 0.57 31.46 18.09
C GLN A 110 1.11 30.07 17.72
N LEU A 111 0.30 29.27 17.01
CA LEU A 111 0.69 27.93 16.58
C LEU A 111 1.72 28.00 15.45
N ASP A 112 2.74 27.15 15.54
CA ASP A 112 3.77 27.03 14.50
C ASP A 112 3.27 26.32 13.23
N GLN A 113 2.12 25.65 13.29
CA GLN A 113 1.55 24.89 12.16
C GLN A 113 0.02 24.84 12.22
N LYS A 114 -0.57 24.56 11.06
CA LYS A 114 -2.03 24.29 10.98
C LYS A 114 -2.38 22.96 11.62
N LEU A 115 -3.52 22.92 12.27
CA LEU A 115 -4.12 21.71 12.81
C LEU A 115 -4.79 20.90 11.70
N ASN A 116 -4.72 19.59 11.80
CA ASN A 116 -5.50 18.69 10.95
C ASN A 116 -6.96 18.61 11.43
N VAL A 117 -7.83 17.99 10.65
CA VAL A 117 -9.27 17.91 10.95
C VAL A 117 -9.54 17.19 12.27
N GLY A 118 -8.84 16.08 12.55
CA GLY A 118 -9.00 15.32 13.79
C GLY A 118 -8.61 16.15 15.01
N GLU A 119 -7.52 16.90 14.94
CA GLU A 119 -7.06 17.81 16.01
C GLU A 119 -8.09 18.93 16.24
N ILE A 120 -8.63 19.55 15.17
CA ILE A 120 -9.67 20.57 15.29
C ILE A 120 -10.90 20.00 16.02
N ILE A 121 -11.36 18.82 15.64
CA ILE A 121 -12.53 18.19 16.27
C ILE A 121 -12.21 17.82 17.72
N SER A 122 -11.00 17.36 18.06
CA SER A 122 -10.58 17.14 19.44
C SER A 122 -10.72 18.42 20.28
N VAL A 123 -10.25 19.55 19.73
CA VAL A 123 -10.38 20.86 20.38
C VAL A 123 -11.84 21.25 20.59
N LEU A 124 -12.68 21.10 19.55
CA LEU A 124 -14.12 21.41 19.66
C LEU A 124 -14.83 20.54 20.70
N ILE A 125 -14.49 19.26 20.78
CA ILE A 125 -15.02 18.36 21.82
C ILE A 125 -14.62 18.83 23.21
N VAL A 126 -13.34 19.21 23.41
CA VAL A 126 -12.85 19.70 24.70
C VAL A 126 -13.52 21.02 25.10
N LEU A 127 -13.78 21.91 24.16
CA LEU A 127 -14.47 23.18 24.41
C LEU A 127 -15.99 23.05 24.57
N SER A 128 -16.57 21.90 24.27
CA SER A 128 -18.02 21.69 24.31
C SER A 128 -18.62 21.87 25.72
N GLN A 129 -19.90 22.26 25.75
CA GLN A 129 -20.64 22.35 27.02
C GLN A 129 -20.73 20.99 27.74
N SER A 130 -20.84 19.90 26.99
CA SER A 130 -20.86 18.55 27.56
C SER A 130 -19.54 18.23 28.27
N MET A 131 -18.40 18.59 27.71
CA MET A 131 -17.10 18.43 28.36
C MET A 131 -16.99 19.34 29.62
N SER A 132 -17.50 20.57 29.54
CA SER A 132 -17.59 21.42 30.76
C SER A 132 -18.31 20.74 31.89
N GLN A 133 -19.42 20.04 31.63
CA GLN A 133 -20.16 19.29 32.67
C GLN A 133 -19.33 18.10 33.18
N VAL A 134 -18.66 17.36 32.32
CA VAL A 134 -17.77 16.26 32.72
C VAL A 134 -16.66 16.79 33.64
N LEU A 135 -15.99 17.87 33.25
CA LEU A 135 -14.89 18.45 34.02
C LEU A 135 -15.33 19.00 35.38
N ARG A 136 -16.57 19.48 35.51
CA ARG A 136 -17.14 19.92 36.80
C ARG A 136 -17.33 18.77 37.78
N HIS A 137 -17.70 17.60 37.29
CA HIS A 137 -18.03 16.42 38.08
C HIS A 137 -16.91 15.37 38.08
N SER A 138 -15.79 15.64 37.38
CA SER A 138 -14.71 14.68 37.29
C SER A 138 -13.87 14.63 38.56
N LEU A 139 -13.24 13.48 38.77
CA LEU A 139 -12.24 13.24 39.81
C LEU A 139 -10.86 13.82 39.45
N PHE A 140 -10.74 14.58 38.37
CA PHE A 140 -9.47 15.18 37.98
C PHE A 140 -9.15 16.39 38.88
N ASP A 141 -7.94 16.38 39.44
CA ASP A 141 -7.42 17.49 40.22
C ASP A 141 -7.20 18.71 39.29
N ARG A 142 -8.04 19.69 39.40
CA ARG A 142 -7.85 21.02 38.84
C ARG A 142 -7.48 21.99 39.96
N PRO A 143 -6.75 23.07 39.66
CA PRO A 143 -6.56 24.12 40.66
C PRO A 143 -7.90 24.63 41.17
N SER A 144 -8.06 24.72 42.53
CA SER A 144 -9.30 25.13 43.16
C SER A 144 -9.75 26.55 42.77
N ASP A 145 -8.81 27.38 42.35
CA ASP A 145 -8.95 28.75 41.91
C ASP A 145 -9.17 28.91 40.38
N CYS A 146 -9.03 27.83 39.61
CA CYS A 146 -9.20 27.84 38.14
C CYS A 146 -10.65 27.54 37.76
N ALA A 147 -11.31 28.45 37.07
CA ALA A 147 -12.64 28.25 36.51
C ALA A 147 -12.62 27.15 35.39
N VAL A 148 -13.74 26.40 35.22
CA VAL A 148 -13.81 25.33 34.21
C VAL A 148 -13.52 25.82 32.80
N PRO A 149 -14.02 26.95 32.33
CA PRO A 149 -13.67 27.46 31.00
C PRO A 149 -12.17 27.77 30.84
N GLU A 150 -11.55 28.31 31.87
CA GLU A 150 -10.11 28.59 31.87
C GLU A 150 -9.30 27.29 31.84
N TYR A 151 -9.72 26.27 32.55
CA TYR A 151 -9.10 24.96 32.52
C TYR A 151 -9.25 24.28 31.13
N GLN A 152 -10.41 24.46 30.49
CA GLN A 152 -10.61 23.98 29.10
C GLN A 152 -9.63 24.68 28.13
N ILE A 153 -9.42 26.00 28.26
CA ILE A 153 -8.42 26.70 27.46
C ILE A 153 -7.01 26.16 27.68
N ARG A 154 -6.62 25.90 28.92
CA ARG A 154 -5.33 25.27 29.25
C ARG A 154 -5.19 23.88 28.63
N LEU A 155 -6.24 23.07 28.67
CA LEU A 155 -6.24 21.75 27.99
C LEU A 155 -6.06 21.88 26.48
N VAL A 156 -6.81 22.77 25.86
CA VAL A 156 -6.78 22.98 24.41
C VAL A 156 -5.41 23.47 23.98
N THR A 157 -4.82 24.46 24.65
CA THR A 157 -3.49 24.97 24.33
C THR A 157 -2.42 23.88 24.49
N THR A 158 -2.57 22.99 25.48
CA THR A 158 -1.68 21.84 25.67
C THR A 158 -1.82 20.82 24.54
N ILE A 159 -3.06 20.50 24.13
CA ILE A 159 -3.36 19.55 23.04
C ILE A 159 -2.85 20.08 21.69
N MET A 160 -3.05 21.38 21.41
CA MET A 160 -2.60 21.99 20.15
C MET A 160 -1.08 22.17 20.06
N GLY A 161 -0.34 21.91 21.14
CA GLY A 161 1.10 22.19 21.19
C GLY A 161 1.42 23.68 21.17
N ALA A 162 0.53 24.54 21.73
CA ALA A 162 0.71 25.99 21.78
C ALA A 162 1.83 26.37 22.75
N ARG A 163 3.07 26.16 22.35
CA ARG A 163 4.29 26.32 23.16
C ARG A 163 4.50 27.76 23.64
N ARG A 164 4.03 28.73 22.84
CA ARG A 164 4.13 30.17 23.17
C ARG A 164 3.00 30.67 24.06
N HIS A 165 2.05 29.82 24.40
CA HIS A 165 0.93 30.18 25.24
C HIS A 165 1.11 29.63 26.67
N GLY A 166 1.88 30.36 27.48
CA GLY A 166 2.13 30.01 28.87
C GLY A 166 3.61 30.02 29.28
N GLN A 167 3.84 30.01 30.58
CA GLN A 167 5.21 30.11 31.10
C GLN A 167 6.03 28.83 30.97
N ILE A 168 5.36 27.66 30.83
CA ILE A 168 6.03 26.36 30.72
C ILE A 168 5.66 25.68 29.43
N ALA A 169 6.35 26.07 28.35
CA ALA A 169 6.17 25.50 27.01
C ALA A 169 6.42 23.98 26.95
N CYS A 170 7.27 23.45 27.83
CA CYS A 170 7.57 22.02 27.87
C CYS A 170 6.35 21.14 28.16
N LEU A 171 5.30 21.62 28.86
CA LEU A 171 4.09 20.84 29.11
C LEU A 171 3.34 20.53 27.81
N SER A 172 3.20 21.52 26.92
CA SER A 172 2.60 21.30 25.60
C SER A 172 3.48 20.41 24.73
N ALA A 173 4.82 20.56 24.81
CA ALA A 173 5.77 19.77 24.05
C ALA A 173 5.78 18.28 24.47
N ILE A 174 5.40 17.94 25.70
CA ILE A 174 5.23 16.54 26.15
C ILE A 174 4.07 15.85 25.41
N VAL A 175 2.99 16.57 25.11
CA VAL A 175 1.77 16.02 24.51
C VAL A 175 1.82 16.14 22.98
N SER A 176 2.25 17.30 22.48
CA SER A 176 2.29 17.60 21.05
C SER A 176 3.57 18.37 20.73
N GLY A 177 4.68 17.70 20.57
CA GLY A 177 6.01 18.26 20.32
C GLY A 177 6.79 17.44 19.29
N GLU A 178 8.09 17.69 19.17
CA GLU A 178 8.94 16.93 18.26
C GLU A 178 9.23 15.50 18.75
N VAL A 179 9.40 15.36 20.06
CA VAL A 179 9.59 14.10 20.78
C VAL A 179 8.51 14.04 21.87
N ASP A 180 7.30 13.76 21.48
CA ASP A 180 6.13 13.73 22.36
C ASP A 180 5.70 12.30 22.75
N ALA A 181 4.81 12.22 23.71
CA ALA A 181 4.29 10.96 24.21
C ALA A 181 3.47 10.19 23.16
N ASP A 182 2.80 10.89 22.24
CA ASP A 182 2.10 10.30 21.12
C ASP A 182 3.06 9.51 20.22
N LYS A 183 4.17 10.14 19.81
CA LYS A 183 5.21 9.49 18.99
C LYS A 183 5.88 8.32 19.71
N LEU A 184 6.14 8.46 20.99
CA LEU A 184 6.75 7.39 21.81
C LEU A 184 5.85 6.15 21.86
N ASP A 185 4.53 6.33 21.94
CA ASP A 185 3.60 5.20 21.96
C ASP A 185 3.40 4.62 20.55
N TYR A 186 2.98 5.45 19.53
CA TYR A 186 2.58 4.86 18.27
C TYR A 186 3.75 4.21 17.54
N LEU A 187 4.97 4.75 17.59
CA LEU A 187 6.11 4.13 16.92
C LEU A 187 6.38 2.72 17.45
N ALA A 188 6.30 2.53 18.76
CA ALA A 188 6.50 1.22 19.37
C ALA A 188 5.31 0.28 19.16
N ARG A 189 4.09 0.79 19.32
CA ARG A 189 2.83 0.03 19.21
C ARG A 189 2.57 -0.43 17.78
N ASP A 190 2.68 0.48 16.81
CA ASP A 190 2.45 0.18 15.41
C ASP A 190 3.48 -0.81 14.85
N ALA A 191 4.75 -0.65 15.26
CA ALA A 191 5.80 -1.62 14.94
C ALA A 191 5.46 -3.02 15.47
N LEU A 192 5.06 -3.12 16.75
CA LEU A 192 4.69 -4.38 17.38
C LEU A 192 3.50 -5.05 16.67
N HIS A 193 2.42 -4.31 16.48
CA HIS A 193 1.18 -4.85 15.91
C HIS A 193 1.28 -5.15 14.41
N SER A 194 2.07 -4.38 13.66
CA SER A 194 2.32 -4.65 12.24
C SER A 194 3.35 -5.74 12.00
N GLY A 195 4.12 -6.13 13.02
CA GLY A 195 5.25 -7.04 12.89
C GLY A 195 6.46 -6.43 12.19
N MET A 196 6.56 -5.09 12.14
CA MET A 196 7.71 -4.40 11.56
C MET A 196 8.91 -4.47 12.50
N PRO A 197 10.12 -4.81 12.01
CA PRO A 197 11.31 -4.89 12.84
C PRO A 197 11.90 -3.49 13.10
N VAL A 198 11.13 -2.64 13.77
CA VAL A 198 11.54 -1.30 14.18
C VAL A 198 11.68 -1.30 15.69
N ALA A 199 12.86 -0.98 16.15
CA ALA A 199 13.14 -0.83 17.58
C ALA A 199 13.99 0.43 17.79
N PHE A 200 13.69 1.16 18.85
CA PHE A 200 14.52 2.25 19.36
C PHE A 200 14.48 2.24 20.89
N ASP A 201 15.53 2.78 21.49
CA ASP A 201 15.67 2.77 22.96
C ASP A 201 14.79 3.88 23.59
N THR A 202 13.49 3.59 23.69
CA THR A 202 12.50 4.49 24.28
C THR A 202 12.84 4.88 25.72
N GLU A 203 13.34 3.91 26.51
CA GLU A 203 13.69 4.13 27.92
C GLU A 203 14.81 5.15 28.03
N ARG A 204 15.88 4.96 27.28
CA ARG A 204 17.02 5.87 27.25
C ARG A 204 16.60 7.25 26.75
N LEU A 205 15.76 7.32 25.72
CA LEU A 205 15.26 8.59 25.17
C LEU A 205 14.51 9.38 26.24
N VAL A 206 13.53 8.75 26.91
CA VAL A 206 12.76 9.39 27.97
C VAL A 206 13.66 9.85 29.13
N GLN A 207 14.60 9.03 29.58
CA GLN A 207 15.54 9.39 30.66
C GLN A 207 16.46 10.56 30.32
N LYS A 208 16.62 10.88 29.03
CA LYS A 208 17.49 11.96 28.55
C LYS A 208 16.75 13.24 28.19
N LEU A 209 15.42 13.25 28.28
CA LEU A 209 14.62 14.46 28.14
C LEU A 209 14.87 15.39 29.33
N GLU A 210 15.00 16.68 29.07
CA GLU A 210 15.28 17.69 30.09
C GLU A 210 14.40 18.93 29.88
N ILE A 211 14.11 19.65 30.96
CA ILE A 211 13.59 21.02 30.88
C ILE A 211 14.77 21.93 30.61
N ILE A 212 14.71 22.65 29.51
CA ILE A 212 15.73 23.64 29.11
C ILE A 212 15.20 25.06 29.32
N CYS A 213 16.09 25.95 29.78
CA CYS A 213 15.81 27.37 29.87
C CYS A 213 16.32 28.05 28.60
N CYS A 214 15.41 28.59 27.79
CA CYS A 214 15.68 29.27 26.54
C CYS A 214 15.76 30.79 26.76
N THR A 215 16.87 31.40 26.35
CA THR A 215 17.10 32.86 26.36
C THR A 215 17.63 33.28 24.99
N ALA A 216 17.54 34.56 24.66
CA ALA A 216 18.10 35.09 23.40
C ALA A 216 19.59 34.74 23.25
N ASP A 217 20.35 34.74 24.34
CA ASP A 217 21.81 34.54 24.31
C ASP A 217 22.22 33.08 24.12
N ASN A 218 21.37 32.10 24.52
CA ASN A 218 21.75 30.68 24.49
C ASN A 218 21.07 29.87 23.37
N LEU A 219 20.12 30.48 22.66
CA LEU A 219 19.49 29.84 21.50
C LEU A 219 20.38 29.94 20.24
N PRO A 220 20.35 28.91 19.36
CA PRO A 220 21.02 28.98 18.06
C PRO A 220 20.53 30.17 17.22
N GLN A 221 21.47 30.91 16.61
CA GLN A 221 21.17 32.17 15.89
C GLN A 221 20.13 32.04 14.75
N HIS A 222 20.01 30.88 14.15
CA HIS A 222 19.05 30.65 13.08
C HIS A 222 17.62 30.45 13.61
N GLN A 223 17.42 30.28 14.92
CA GLN A 223 16.09 30.14 15.55
C GLN A 223 15.50 31.52 15.92
N THR A 224 15.43 32.41 14.92
CA THR A 224 15.04 33.82 15.09
C THR A 224 13.69 34.00 15.78
N GLU A 225 12.70 33.15 15.49
CA GLU A 225 11.38 33.21 16.12
C GLU A 225 11.40 32.78 17.60
N ASN A 226 12.23 31.79 17.95
CA ASN A 226 12.39 31.37 19.36
C ASN A 226 13.19 32.43 20.15
N ILE A 227 14.15 33.12 19.52
CA ILE A 227 14.88 34.24 20.11
C ILE A 227 13.92 35.39 20.41
N ALA A 228 13.09 35.80 19.45
CA ALA A 228 12.10 36.86 19.64
C ALA A 228 11.11 36.49 20.76
N PHE A 229 10.65 35.25 20.79
CA PHE A 229 9.75 34.76 21.86
C PHE A 229 10.44 34.81 23.24
N ALA A 230 11.72 34.47 23.33
CA ALA A 230 12.45 34.56 24.58
C ALA A 230 12.55 36.02 25.07
N GLU A 231 12.84 36.98 24.16
CA GLU A 231 12.92 38.42 24.47
C GLU A 231 11.58 38.98 24.97
N GLU A 232 10.45 38.54 24.38
CA GLU A 232 9.10 38.96 24.76
C GLU A 232 8.61 38.31 26.03
N SER A 233 9.21 37.18 26.43
CA SER A 233 8.79 36.39 27.58
C SER A 233 9.14 37.05 28.91
N PRO A 234 8.36 36.84 29.99
CA PRO A 234 8.65 37.40 31.31
C PRO A 234 10.04 37.03 31.80
N GLY A 235 10.85 38.06 32.09
CA GLY A 235 12.25 37.89 32.51
C GLY A 235 13.21 37.49 31.41
N GLY A 236 12.86 37.66 30.12
CA GLY A 236 13.69 37.37 28.97
C GLY A 236 13.98 35.87 28.75
N GLN A 237 13.09 35.00 29.24
CA GLN A 237 13.30 33.57 29.19
C GLN A 237 11.98 32.77 29.16
N TYR A 238 12.03 31.55 28.57
CA TYR A 238 10.95 30.55 28.67
C TYR A 238 11.53 29.14 28.88
N PHE A 239 10.69 28.19 29.24
CA PHE A 239 11.11 26.82 29.50
C PHE A 239 10.51 25.88 28.47
N ASP A 240 11.34 25.10 27.78
CA ASP A 240 10.93 24.17 26.76
C ASP A 240 11.48 22.75 27.03
N LEU A 241 11.02 21.78 26.22
CA LEU A 241 11.56 20.43 26.20
C LEU A 241 12.83 20.37 25.36
N GLY A 242 13.87 19.81 25.95
CA GLY A 242 15.14 19.54 25.28
C GLY A 242 15.64 18.15 25.59
N ILE A 243 16.82 17.84 25.07
CA ILE A 243 17.48 16.56 25.28
C ILE A 243 18.93 16.75 25.73
N ALA A 244 19.41 15.94 26.66
CA ALA A 244 20.83 15.90 27.01
C ALA A 244 21.66 15.36 25.84
N ALA A 245 22.90 15.87 25.64
CA ALA A 245 23.79 15.44 24.57
C ALA A 245 23.99 13.91 24.52
N SER A 246 24.02 13.25 25.66
CA SER A 246 24.11 11.77 25.74
C SER A 246 22.85 11.02 25.30
N GLY A 247 21.76 11.73 24.99
CA GLY A 247 20.50 11.20 24.48
C GLY A 247 20.37 11.21 22.96
N VAL A 248 21.26 11.95 22.25
CA VAL A 248 21.19 12.16 20.79
C VAL A 248 21.13 10.84 20.01
N GLY A 249 21.89 9.83 20.39
CA GLY A 249 21.86 8.52 19.72
C GLY A 249 20.51 7.79 19.83
N ALA A 250 19.77 7.96 20.94
CA ALA A 250 18.42 7.40 21.06
C ALA A 250 17.39 8.21 20.23
N LEU A 251 17.58 9.52 20.11
CA LEU A 251 16.81 10.37 19.21
C LEU A 251 17.00 9.94 17.74
N GLU A 252 18.24 9.71 17.32
CA GLU A 252 18.53 9.24 15.95
C GLU A 252 17.82 7.91 15.65
N GLN A 253 17.88 6.96 16.57
CA GLN A 253 17.18 5.68 16.40
C GLN A 253 15.67 5.88 16.23
N MET A 254 15.06 6.77 17.00
CA MET A 254 13.63 7.10 16.89
C MET A 254 13.32 7.70 15.50
N LEU A 255 14.11 8.66 15.01
CA LEU A 255 13.91 9.30 13.72
C LEU A 255 14.05 8.33 12.54
N VAL A 256 15.04 7.46 12.58
CA VAL A 256 15.23 6.39 11.59
C VAL A 256 14.06 5.41 11.65
N GLY A 257 13.69 4.95 12.85
CA GLY A 257 12.56 4.06 13.07
C GLY A 257 11.24 4.63 12.53
N ARG A 258 10.98 5.92 12.80
CA ARG A 258 9.84 6.66 12.27
C ARG A 258 9.83 6.65 10.73
N THR A 259 10.96 6.94 10.11
CA THR A 259 11.07 6.94 8.64
C THR A 259 10.76 5.57 8.03
N PHE A 260 11.23 4.48 8.68
CA PHE A 260 10.93 3.12 8.22
C PHE A 260 9.44 2.77 8.35
N LEU A 261 8.76 3.15 9.43
CA LEU A 261 7.32 2.93 9.58
C LEU A 261 6.54 3.70 8.51
N TYR A 262 6.93 4.96 8.23
CA TYR A 262 6.29 5.72 7.16
C TYR A 262 6.45 5.04 5.80
N ASP A 263 7.66 4.62 5.41
CA ASP A 263 7.94 4.00 4.10
C ASP A 263 7.27 2.61 3.96
N ARG A 264 7.27 1.80 5.03
CA ARG A 264 6.91 0.40 4.94
C ARG A 264 5.49 0.07 5.39
N LEU A 265 4.93 0.83 6.31
CA LEU A 265 3.60 0.61 6.88
C LEU A 265 2.60 1.62 6.33
N TYR A 266 2.73 2.90 6.69
CA TYR A 266 1.71 3.91 6.36
C TYR A 266 1.66 4.23 4.86
N HIS A 267 2.81 4.24 4.16
CA HIS A 267 2.89 4.46 2.71
C HIS A 267 2.94 3.17 1.91
N HIS A 268 2.70 2.01 2.54
CA HIS A 268 2.60 0.77 1.78
C HIS A 268 1.45 0.88 0.77
N HIS A 269 1.73 0.62 -0.50
CA HIS A 269 0.79 0.87 -1.60
C HIS A 269 -0.58 0.22 -1.43
N LYS A 270 -0.67 -0.91 -0.73
CA LYS A 270 -1.96 -1.57 -0.46
C LYS A 270 -2.72 -0.90 0.69
N VAL A 271 -2.02 -0.37 1.68
CA VAL A 271 -2.62 0.47 2.73
C VAL A 271 -3.18 1.73 2.09
N ARG A 272 -2.37 2.41 1.26
CA ARG A 272 -2.83 3.58 0.50
C ARG A 272 -4.05 3.29 -0.39
N ALA A 273 -4.10 2.09 -1.02
CA ALA A 273 -5.27 1.69 -1.79
C ALA A 273 -6.52 1.54 -0.91
N ALA A 274 -6.39 0.94 0.28
CA ALA A 274 -7.51 0.79 1.21
C ALA A 274 -7.99 2.16 1.73
N ASP A 275 -7.07 3.05 2.10
CA ASP A 275 -7.38 4.41 2.55
C ASP A 275 -8.08 5.22 1.46
N ALA A 276 -7.55 5.17 0.23
CA ALA A 276 -8.16 5.84 -0.91
C ALA A 276 -9.55 5.29 -1.25
N MET A 277 -9.75 3.97 -1.12
CA MET A 277 -11.08 3.36 -1.25
C MET A 277 -12.03 3.84 -0.15
N ALA A 278 -11.57 3.99 1.10
CA ALA A 278 -12.40 4.54 2.18
C ALA A 278 -12.80 6.00 1.92
N GLN A 279 -11.89 6.82 1.40
CA GLN A 279 -12.21 8.18 0.98
C GLN A 279 -13.32 8.21 -0.08
N ARG A 280 -13.21 7.37 -1.11
CA ARG A 280 -14.21 7.29 -2.19
C ARG A 280 -15.51 6.66 -1.73
N LEU A 281 -15.47 5.73 -0.77
CA LEU A 281 -16.65 5.17 -0.12
C LEU A 281 -17.52 6.29 0.48
N LEU A 282 -16.93 7.17 1.29
CA LEU A 282 -17.65 8.30 1.90
C LEU A 282 -18.07 9.34 0.87
N HIS A 283 -17.20 9.69 -0.07
CA HIS A 283 -17.51 10.66 -1.11
C HIS A 283 -18.71 10.21 -1.95
N TYR A 284 -18.68 9.01 -2.52
CA TYR A 284 -19.80 8.52 -3.32
C TYR A 284 -21.07 8.32 -2.49
N ALA A 285 -20.96 7.90 -1.23
CA ALA A 285 -22.12 7.79 -0.36
C ALA A 285 -22.78 9.16 -0.11
N ALA A 286 -22.00 10.22 0.05
CA ALA A 286 -22.52 11.57 0.18
C ALA A 286 -23.18 12.04 -1.12
N VAL A 287 -22.52 11.86 -2.26
CA VAL A 287 -23.03 12.25 -3.59
C VAL A 287 -24.33 11.52 -3.93
N GLU A 288 -24.38 10.20 -3.78
CA GLU A 288 -25.56 9.39 -4.14
C GLU A 288 -26.75 9.60 -3.17
N ARG A 289 -26.48 9.99 -1.92
CA ARG A 289 -27.51 10.39 -0.95
C ARG A 289 -28.02 11.82 -1.19
N GLY A 290 -27.27 12.64 -1.92
CA GLY A 290 -27.53 14.09 -2.05
C GLY A 290 -27.40 14.84 -0.72
N LYS A 291 -26.76 14.23 0.28
CA LYS A 291 -26.54 14.81 1.61
C LYS A 291 -25.17 14.41 2.12
N GLN A 292 -24.44 15.37 2.62
CA GLN A 292 -23.13 15.17 3.27
C GLN A 292 -23.29 14.42 4.60
N PHE A 293 -22.19 13.82 5.06
CA PHE A 293 -22.13 13.26 6.40
C PHE A 293 -21.97 14.38 7.42
N GLU A 294 -22.88 14.45 8.37
CA GLU A 294 -22.71 15.31 9.53
C GLU A 294 -21.69 14.70 10.51
N LEU A 295 -21.10 15.54 11.36
CA LEU A 295 -20.13 15.06 12.35
C LEU A 295 -20.75 13.99 13.27
N ASP A 296 -22.03 14.12 13.60
CA ASP A 296 -22.77 13.13 14.39
C ASP A 296 -22.87 11.77 13.69
N ASP A 297 -23.02 11.75 12.35
CA ASP A 297 -23.03 10.51 11.57
C ASP A 297 -21.67 9.77 11.67
N LEU A 298 -20.57 10.50 11.72
CA LEU A 298 -19.22 9.99 11.68
C LEU A 298 -18.63 9.69 13.06
N TYR A 299 -18.96 10.51 14.09
CA TYR A 299 -18.27 10.48 15.38
C TYR A 299 -19.10 9.88 16.53
N LEU A 300 -20.43 9.84 16.40
CA LEU A 300 -21.27 9.27 17.45
C LEU A 300 -21.63 7.80 17.16
N ALA A 301 -20.90 6.91 17.81
CA ALA A 301 -21.21 5.48 17.93
C ALA A 301 -21.00 4.61 16.68
N VAL A 302 -20.06 4.92 15.78
CA VAL A 302 -19.80 4.08 14.61
C VAL A 302 -18.35 3.58 14.61
N ALA A 303 -18.17 2.25 14.57
CA ALA A 303 -16.89 1.59 14.36
C ALA A 303 -16.58 1.49 12.85
N ASP A 304 -15.31 1.30 12.49
CA ASP A 304 -14.86 1.22 11.10
C ASP A 304 -15.66 0.20 10.28
N ASP A 305 -15.74 -1.04 10.74
CA ASP A 305 -16.46 -2.12 10.05
C ASP A 305 -17.97 -1.84 9.99
N THR A 306 -18.52 -1.21 11.02
CA THR A 306 -19.94 -0.81 11.08
C THR A 306 -20.25 0.25 10.02
N MET A 307 -19.36 1.23 9.85
CA MET A 307 -19.52 2.28 8.84
C MET A 307 -19.51 1.69 7.42
N ILE A 308 -18.59 0.79 7.10
CA ILE A 308 -18.54 0.13 5.80
C ILE A 308 -19.85 -0.62 5.53
N ARG A 309 -20.36 -1.38 6.51
CA ARG A 309 -21.60 -2.15 6.39
C ARG A 309 -22.86 -1.29 6.29
N LEU A 310 -22.92 -0.16 7.00
CA LEU A 310 -24.01 0.82 6.91
C LEU A 310 -24.05 1.44 5.49
N ILE A 311 -22.91 1.89 4.99
CA ILE A 311 -22.81 2.48 3.65
C ILE A 311 -23.09 1.42 2.59
N GLY A 312 -22.61 0.20 2.76
CA GLY A 312 -22.86 -0.93 1.87
C GLY A 312 -24.30 -1.44 1.86
N GLY A 313 -25.11 -1.04 2.85
CA GLY A 313 -26.50 -1.47 2.99
C GLY A 313 -26.68 -2.85 3.66
N ASP A 314 -25.61 -3.46 4.16
CA ASP A 314 -25.64 -4.75 4.86
C ASP A 314 -26.34 -4.67 6.22
N ILE A 315 -26.26 -3.51 6.88
CA ILE A 315 -26.97 -3.21 8.12
C ILE A 315 -27.75 -1.89 7.97
N LYS A 316 -28.83 -1.78 8.74
CA LYS A 316 -29.67 -0.57 8.74
C LYS A 316 -29.56 0.12 10.09
N LYS A 317 -29.54 1.44 10.08
CA LYS A 317 -29.63 2.31 11.25
C LYS A 317 -30.69 3.36 10.99
N ASP A 318 -31.50 3.70 11.99
CA ASP A 318 -32.51 4.74 11.85
C ASP A 318 -31.88 6.06 11.39
N GLY A 319 -32.45 6.65 10.37
CA GLY A 319 -31.91 7.87 9.73
C GLY A 319 -30.82 7.65 8.70
N PHE A 320 -30.35 6.40 8.45
CA PHE A 320 -29.33 6.09 7.48
C PHE A 320 -29.84 5.11 6.41
N THR A 321 -29.94 5.56 5.15
CA THR A 321 -30.56 4.81 4.04
C THR A 321 -29.58 4.04 3.15
N GLY A 322 -28.34 3.84 3.60
CA GLY A 322 -27.27 3.28 2.75
C GLY A 322 -26.58 4.33 1.87
N GLY A 323 -25.52 3.95 1.19
CA GLY A 323 -24.64 4.87 0.45
C GLY A 323 -24.88 4.91 -1.07
N GLY A 324 -25.86 4.17 -1.61
CA GLY A 324 -26.08 4.09 -3.06
C GLY A 324 -25.25 2.99 -3.75
N ILE A 325 -25.28 2.95 -5.09
CA ILE A 325 -24.74 1.84 -5.89
C ILE A 325 -23.20 1.86 -5.94
N LEU A 326 -22.59 3.04 -6.19
CA LEU A 326 -21.15 3.15 -6.34
C LEU A 326 -20.45 2.93 -4.99
N ALA A 327 -20.99 3.55 -3.93
CA ALA A 327 -20.48 3.36 -2.59
C ALA A 327 -20.61 1.90 -2.13
N ALA A 328 -21.74 1.23 -2.41
CA ALA A 328 -21.94 -0.19 -2.06
C ALA A 328 -20.93 -1.12 -2.74
N LYS A 329 -20.52 -0.85 -4.00
CA LYS A 329 -19.46 -1.62 -4.68
C LYS A 329 -18.12 -1.52 -3.95
N ILE A 330 -17.73 -0.29 -3.55
CA ILE A 330 -16.49 -0.08 -2.81
C ILE A 330 -16.57 -0.72 -1.42
N ALA A 331 -17.71 -0.58 -0.72
CA ALA A 331 -17.94 -1.21 0.57
C ALA A 331 -17.75 -2.74 0.47
N ARG A 332 -18.35 -3.36 -0.54
CA ARG A 332 -18.22 -4.79 -0.78
C ARG A 332 -16.77 -5.20 -1.04
N ALA A 333 -16.07 -4.47 -1.90
CA ALA A 333 -14.66 -4.74 -2.19
C ALA A 333 -13.77 -4.63 -0.93
N LEU A 334 -14.03 -3.66 -0.03
CA LEU A 334 -13.33 -3.54 1.24
C LEU A 334 -13.62 -4.72 2.18
N LEU A 335 -14.90 -5.12 2.32
CA LEU A 335 -15.32 -6.25 3.16
C LEU A 335 -14.75 -7.58 2.66
N ASP A 336 -14.73 -7.79 1.35
CA ASP A 336 -14.19 -8.99 0.72
C ASP A 336 -12.65 -8.94 0.59
N ARG A 337 -12.02 -7.85 1.05
CA ARG A 337 -10.57 -7.62 0.92
C ARG A 337 -10.07 -7.58 -0.53
N GLU A 338 -10.92 -7.22 -1.46
CA GLU A 338 -10.59 -7.03 -2.88
C GLU A 338 -10.04 -5.62 -3.13
N LEU A 339 -8.87 -5.34 -2.54
CA LEU A 339 -8.25 -4.03 -2.64
C LEU A 339 -7.80 -3.73 -4.07
N TYR A 340 -8.11 -2.51 -4.52
CA TYR A 340 -7.67 -2.03 -5.82
C TYR A 340 -6.15 -2.16 -5.99
N VAL A 341 -5.72 -2.34 -7.23
CA VAL A 341 -4.32 -2.54 -7.58
C VAL A 341 -3.77 -1.31 -8.30
N ARG A 342 -2.46 -1.15 -8.26
CA ARG A 342 -1.77 -0.06 -8.97
C ARG A 342 -1.88 -0.25 -10.48
N ALA A 343 -2.59 0.64 -11.16
CA ALA A 343 -2.57 0.75 -12.60
C ALA A 343 -1.42 1.65 -13.08
N PHE A 344 -1.10 2.69 -12.31
CA PHE A 344 0.01 3.59 -12.59
C PHE A 344 0.63 4.09 -11.28
N ALA A 345 1.95 4.32 -11.29
CA ALA A 345 2.67 4.93 -10.18
C ALA A 345 3.52 6.09 -10.70
N PHE A 346 3.49 7.20 -10.00
CA PHE A 346 4.24 8.41 -10.36
C PHE A 346 4.99 8.96 -9.15
N ARG A 347 6.19 9.45 -9.39
CA ARG A 347 7.10 9.99 -8.37
C ARG A 347 8.17 10.81 -9.06
N ALA A 348 8.74 11.81 -8.40
CA ALA A 348 9.81 12.63 -8.98
C ALA A 348 10.94 11.77 -9.55
N SER A 349 11.51 10.89 -8.76
CA SER A 349 12.64 10.02 -9.16
C SER A 349 12.31 8.95 -10.21
N LEU A 350 11.04 8.78 -10.57
CA LEU A 350 10.59 7.88 -11.64
C LEU A 350 10.39 8.59 -12.97
N HIS A 351 10.62 9.89 -13.06
CA HIS A 351 10.56 10.63 -14.31
C HIS A 351 11.77 10.32 -15.21
N ALA A 352 11.51 10.04 -16.49
CA ALA A 352 12.55 9.64 -17.47
C ALA A 352 13.14 10.84 -18.24
N GLY A 353 12.55 12.02 -18.14
CA GLY A 353 12.89 13.19 -18.95
C GLY A 353 14.11 13.99 -18.48
N ILE A 354 14.81 13.54 -17.44
CA ILE A 354 15.96 14.29 -16.90
C ILE A 354 17.23 13.96 -17.70
N PRO A 355 17.95 14.96 -18.22
CA PRO A 355 19.19 14.76 -18.94
C PRO A 355 20.24 13.98 -18.13
N SER A 356 21.00 13.12 -18.78
CA SER A 356 22.18 12.49 -18.19
C SER A 356 23.34 13.51 -18.18
N GLY A 357 24.02 13.67 -17.04
CA GLY A 357 25.19 14.55 -16.92
C GLY A 357 24.99 15.77 -16.03
N LEU A 358 23.81 15.95 -15.44
CA LEU A 358 23.57 16.98 -14.44
C LEU A 358 24.27 16.63 -13.12
N SER A 359 24.75 17.64 -12.41
CA SER A 359 25.17 17.53 -11.01
C SER A 359 23.99 17.09 -10.12
N GLU A 360 24.27 16.61 -8.90
CA GLU A 360 23.22 16.18 -7.96
C GLU A 360 22.24 17.33 -7.61
N ALA A 361 22.75 18.55 -7.48
CA ALA A 361 21.93 19.75 -7.23
C ALA A 361 21.02 20.08 -8.41
N GLU A 362 21.57 20.20 -9.62
CA GLU A 362 20.79 20.46 -10.84
C GLU A 362 19.75 19.39 -11.11
N ARG A 363 20.08 18.12 -10.81
CA ARG A 363 19.13 17.02 -10.90
C ARG A 363 18.01 17.13 -9.88
N SER A 364 18.31 17.54 -8.65
CA SER A 364 17.32 17.77 -7.60
C SER A 364 16.35 18.88 -7.98
N ASP A 365 16.88 19.98 -8.51
CA ASP A 365 16.09 21.13 -8.96
C ASP A 365 15.17 20.74 -10.13
N ALA A 366 15.71 20.06 -11.15
CA ALA A 366 14.93 19.58 -12.29
C ALA A 366 13.83 18.57 -11.89
N LEU A 367 14.08 17.74 -10.87
CA LEU A 367 13.08 16.86 -10.29
C LEU A 367 12.00 17.66 -9.53
N GLY A 368 12.41 18.71 -8.82
CA GLY A 368 11.52 19.62 -8.11
C GLY A 368 10.57 20.33 -9.05
N ASP A 369 11.08 20.85 -10.16
CA ASP A 369 10.30 21.58 -11.17
C ASP A 369 9.16 20.73 -11.77
N ILE A 370 9.41 19.44 -12.01
CA ILE A 370 8.40 18.52 -12.53
C ILE A 370 7.44 18.05 -11.44
N TRP A 371 7.98 17.81 -10.24
CA TRP A 371 7.19 17.22 -9.16
C TRP A 371 6.29 18.24 -8.45
N SER A 372 6.74 19.48 -8.32
CA SER A 372 6.00 20.52 -7.60
C SER A 372 4.60 20.77 -8.18
N PRO A 373 4.42 20.99 -9.50
CA PRO A 373 3.09 21.14 -10.09
C PRO A 373 2.17 19.94 -9.84
N ILE A 374 2.69 18.72 -10.03
CA ILE A 374 1.92 17.49 -9.84
C ILE A 374 1.53 17.34 -8.37
N SER A 375 2.49 17.53 -7.47
CA SER A 375 2.26 17.32 -6.04
C SER A 375 1.36 18.40 -5.43
N THR A 376 1.40 19.63 -5.93
CA THR A 376 0.54 20.72 -5.47
C THR A 376 -0.90 20.52 -5.95
N CYS A 377 -1.10 20.21 -7.25
CA CYS A 377 -2.40 19.93 -7.79
C CYS A 377 -3.04 18.72 -7.10
N LEU A 378 -2.37 17.57 -7.08
CA LEU A 378 -2.94 16.35 -6.53
C LEU A 378 -2.94 16.27 -4.98
N ALA A 379 -2.45 17.30 -4.27
CA ALA A 379 -2.68 17.44 -2.83
C ALA A 379 -4.15 17.76 -2.52
N ASP A 380 -4.80 18.52 -3.39
CA ASP A 380 -6.23 18.84 -3.25
C ASP A 380 -7.11 17.63 -3.60
N PHE A 381 -8.20 17.46 -2.87
CA PHE A 381 -9.10 16.33 -3.07
C PHE A 381 -9.95 16.48 -4.34
N ASP A 382 -10.41 17.70 -4.66
CA ASP A 382 -11.20 17.98 -5.86
C ASP A 382 -10.37 17.79 -7.12
N ASP A 383 -9.12 18.26 -7.12
CA ASP A 383 -8.19 18.06 -8.24
C ASP A 383 -7.93 16.58 -8.50
N ARG A 384 -7.89 15.74 -7.45
CA ARG A 384 -7.82 14.29 -7.62
C ARG A 384 -9.07 13.71 -8.25
N LEU A 385 -10.26 14.18 -7.87
CA LEU A 385 -11.53 13.76 -8.50
C LEU A 385 -11.59 14.16 -9.97
N GLU A 386 -11.12 15.36 -10.31
CA GLU A 386 -11.01 15.81 -11.71
C GLU A 386 -10.06 14.92 -12.51
N ALA A 387 -8.89 14.61 -11.97
CA ALA A 387 -7.92 13.70 -12.57
C ALA A 387 -8.51 12.30 -12.81
N GLU A 388 -9.28 11.76 -11.85
CA GLU A 388 -10.00 10.50 -11.97
C GLU A 388 -11.00 10.52 -13.11
N HIS A 389 -11.79 11.61 -13.20
CA HIS A 389 -12.76 11.79 -14.26
C HIS A 389 -12.09 11.84 -15.64
N GLU A 390 -11.01 12.61 -15.78
CA GLU A 390 -10.29 12.71 -17.03
C GLU A 390 -9.63 11.37 -17.45
N ILE A 391 -9.06 10.64 -16.50
CA ILE A 391 -8.52 9.31 -16.77
C ILE A 391 -9.64 8.33 -17.16
N PHE A 392 -10.80 8.41 -16.50
CA PHE A 392 -11.98 7.61 -16.83
C PHE A 392 -12.46 7.85 -18.28
N GLU A 393 -12.63 9.11 -18.69
CA GLU A 393 -13.07 9.43 -20.05
C GLU A 393 -12.06 8.93 -21.10
N ARG A 394 -10.74 9.09 -20.85
CA ARG A 394 -9.69 8.54 -21.72
C ARG A 394 -9.76 7.02 -21.80
N ALA A 395 -9.95 6.34 -20.68
CA ALA A 395 -10.09 4.89 -20.65
C ALA A 395 -11.31 4.39 -21.42
N LYS A 396 -12.44 5.09 -21.32
CA LYS A 396 -13.67 4.82 -22.12
C LYS A 396 -13.44 4.99 -23.61
N ILE A 397 -12.75 6.06 -24.00
CA ILE A 397 -12.42 6.33 -25.41
C ILE A 397 -11.49 5.23 -25.95
N LEU A 398 -10.43 4.88 -25.22
CA LEU A 398 -9.50 3.83 -25.57
C LEU A 398 -10.23 2.49 -25.76
N ALA A 399 -11.05 2.10 -24.80
CA ALA A 399 -11.81 0.85 -24.85
C ALA A 399 -12.74 0.77 -26.06
N ARG A 400 -13.51 1.86 -26.34
CA ARG A 400 -14.44 1.90 -27.47
C ARG A 400 -13.75 1.88 -28.83
N LYS A 401 -12.60 2.54 -28.95
CA LYS A 401 -11.91 2.73 -30.23
C LYS A 401 -10.81 1.71 -30.50
N ALA A 402 -10.45 0.89 -29.53
CA ALA A 402 -9.37 -0.11 -29.67
C ALA A 402 -9.63 -1.14 -30.79
N GLY A 403 -10.91 -1.43 -31.06
CA GLY A 403 -11.27 -2.47 -32.04
C GLY A 403 -11.10 -3.90 -31.49
N ASP A 404 -10.75 -4.04 -30.23
CA ASP A 404 -10.62 -5.29 -29.50
C ASP A 404 -11.92 -5.55 -28.72
N PRO A 405 -12.60 -6.70 -28.95
CA PRO A 405 -13.86 -7.02 -28.29
C PRO A 405 -13.75 -7.09 -26.77
N PHE A 406 -12.61 -7.57 -26.23
CA PHE A 406 -12.37 -7.69 -24.79
C PHE A 406 -12.22 -6.30 -24.16
N LEU A 407 -11.40 -5.43 -24.73
CA LEU A 407 -11.25 -4.05 -24.23
C LEU A 407 -12.57 -3.28 -24.34
N ALA A 408 -13.33 -3.49 -25.40
CA ALA A 408 -14.65 -2.89 -25.57
C ALA A 408 -15.64 -3.37 -24.49
N ALA A 409 -15.61 -4.66 -24.13
CA ALA A 409 -16.41 -5.22 -23.05
C ALA A 409 -15.99 -4.65 -21.69
N LEU A 410 -14.69 -4.59 -21.39
CA LEU A 410 -14.18 -3.95 -20.17
C LEU A 410 -14.65 -2.50 -20.06
N GLY A 411 -14.57 -1.74 -21.15
CA GLY A 411 -15.02 -0.36 -21.17
C GLY A 411 -16.51 -0.18 -20.87
N LYS A 412 -17.36 -1.15 -21.17
CA LYS A 412 -18.80 -1.09 -20.82
C LYS A 412 -19.01 -1.20 -19.31
N HIS A 413 -18.20 -1.99 -18.62
CA HIS A 413 -18.28 -2.23 -17.18
C HIS A 413 -17.50 -1.23 -16.33
N LEU A 414 -16.65 -0.39 -16.96
CA LEU A 414 -15.91 0.65 -16.25
C LEU A 414 -16.84 1.77 -15.83
N ASP A 415 -16.85 2.14 -14.56
CA ASP A 415 -17.51 3.30 -14.00
C ASP A 415 -16.56 4.18 -13.18
N HIS A 416 -17.02 5.34 -12.73
CA HIS A 416 -16.19 6.33 -12.03
C HIS A 416 -15.60 5.79 -10.73
N SER A 417 -16.29 4.88 -10.02
CA SER A 417 -15.79 4.31 -8.76
C SER A 417 -14.58 3.40 -8.95
N HIS A 418 -14.31 2.99 -10.18
CA HIS A 418 -13.21 2.07 -10.49
C HIS A 418 -11.86 2.74 -10.69
N ILE A 419 -11.76 4.07 -10.65
CA ILE A 419 -10.49 4.78 -10.80
C ILE A 419 -10.30 5.69 -9.59
N ILE A 420 -9.16 5.55 -8.93
CA ILE A 420 -8.80 6.35 -7.76
C ILE A 420 -7.38 6.88 -7.94
N VAL A 421 -7.23 8.20 -7.90
CA VAL A 421 -5.93 8.87 -7.83
C VAL A 421 -5.61 9.15 -6.38
N ASP A 422 -4.44 8.74 -5.94
CA ASP A 422 -3.97 8.93 -4.58
C ASP A 422 -2.56 9.52 -4.55
N LEU A 423 -2.38 10.51 -3.70
CA LEU A 423 -1.07 11.06 -3.35
C LEU A 423 -1.04 11.29 -1.85
N SER A 424 -0.12 10.61 -1.16
CA SER A 424 0.02 10.82 0.28
C SER A 424 0.57 12.22 0.59
N ASP A 425 -0.04 12.89 1.55
CA ASP A 425 0.40 14.22 1.99
C ASP A 425 1.57 14.18 2.98
N ASN A 426 1.98 13.01 3.39
CA ASN A 426 2.94 12.85 4.47
C ASN A 426 4.34 13.31 4.07
N ARG A 427 4.67 14.49 4.51
CA ARG A 427 6.02 15.01 4.52
C ARG A 427 6.72 14.52 5.79
N VAL A 428 7.88 13.90 5.63
CA VAL A 428 8.76 13.67 6.78
C VAL A 428 9.19 15.04 7.27
N LYS A 429 8.72 15.43 8.46
CA LYS A 429 9.08 16.72 9.06
C LYS A 429 10.49 16.66 9.63
N SER A 430 11.23 17.77 9.55
CA SER A 430 12.48 17.96 10.27
C SER A 430 12.19 18.07 11.78
N VAL A 431 13.09 17.56 12.60
CA VAL A 431 13.01 17.66 14.07
C VAL A 431 13.88 18.81 14.55
N THR A 432 13.32 19.68 15.36
CA THR A 432 13.95 20.91 15.86
C THR A 432 14.10 20.94 17.40
N ILE A 433 14.30 19.80 18.03
CA ILE A 433 14.56 19.74 19.47
C ILE A 433 15.97 20.27 19.77
N ASN A 434 16.11 21.09 20.83
CA ASN A 434 17.40 21.60 21.26
C ASN A 434 18.13 20.60 22.18
N VAL A 435 19.44 20.48 21.98
CA VAL A 435 20.37 19.72 22.83
C VAL A 435 20.95 20.64 23.87
N HIS A 436 20.89 20.22 25.13
CA HIS A 436 21.56 20.91 26.21
C HIS A 436 23.01 20.44 26.33
N ALA A 437 23.93 21.33 26.06
CA ALA A 437 25.36 21.11 26.23
C ALA A 437 25.81 21.30 27.69
N GLU A 438 26.97 20.76 28.04
CA GLU A 438 27.51 20.81 29.42
C GLU A 438 27.84 22.24 29.89
N ASP A 439 28.17 23.14 28.98
CA ASP A 439 28.43 24.55 29.25
C ASP A 439 27.17 25.43 29.43
N GLY A 440 26.01 24.84 29.20
CA GLY A 440 24.70 25.50 29.28
C GLY A 440 24.23 26.15 28.00
N ALA A 441 24.98 26.02 26.90
CA ALA A 441 24.52 26.39 25.57
C ALA A 441 23.43 25.43 25.05
N LEU A 442 22.57 25.94 24.18
CA LEU A 442 21.60 25.14 23.45
C LEU A 442 22.11 24.95 22.02
N GLU A 443 22.20 23.71 21.59
CA GLU A 443 22.71 23.35 20.30
C GLU A 443 21.65 22.59 19.50
N VAL A 444 21.78 22.65 18.17
CA VAL A 444 21.04 21.70 17.31
C VAL A 444 21.66 20.32 17.44
N PRO A 445 20.87 19.24 17.49
CA PRO A 445 21.42 17.89 17.56
C PRO A 445 22.43 17.62 16.48
N ASN A 446 23.63 17.22 16.84
CA ASN A 446 24.65 16.76 15.88
C ASN A 446 24.31 15.31 15.50
N LEU A 447 23.41 15.15 14.55
CA LEU A 447 22.96 13.85 14.05
C LEU A 447 23.91 13.37 12.95
N PHE A 448 24.05 12.05 12.79
CA PHE A 448 24.85 11.45 11.71
C PHE A 448 24.26 11.72 10.31
N PHE A 449 23.03 12.23 10.25
CA PHE A 449 22.37 12.70 9.02
C PHE A 449 21.71 14.06 9.27
N ASP A 450 21.65 14.90 8.23
CA ASP A 450 20.89 16.15 8.26
C ASP A 450 19.39 15.85 8.08
N PRO A 451 18.51 16.04 9.09
CA PRO A 451 17.09 15.74 9.01
C PRO A 451 16.35 16.54 7.96
N VAL A 452 16.77 17.79 7.71
CA VAL A 452 16.16 18.67 6.70
C VAL A 452 16.47 18.14 5.31
N ARG A 453 17.74 17.88 5.03
CA ARG A 453 18.18 17.31 3.76
C ARG A 453 17.58 15.89 3.55
N TRP A 454 17.53 15.07 4.59
CA TRP A 454 16.89 13.76 4.54
C TRP A 454 15.41 13.88 4.17
N SER A 455 14.67 14.78 4.82
CA SER A 455 13.26 15.03 4.52
C SER A 455 13.05 15.44 3.06
N GLN A 456 13.88 16.36 2.54
CA GLN A 456 13.83 16.80 1.14
C GLN A 456 14.10 15.63 0.18
N VAL A 457 15.16 14.87 0.40
CA VAL A 457 15.52 13.69 -0.41
C VAL A 457 14.43 12.63 -0.35
N TYR A 458 13.87 12.39 0.84
CA TYR A 458 12.77 11.45 1.01
C TYR A 458 11.54 11.86 0.19
N ASN A 459 11.14 13.12 0.25
CA ASN A 459 9.99 13.64 -0.48
C ASN A 459 10.16 13.52 -2.00
N LEU A 460 11.35 13.77 -2.54
CA LEU A 460 11.64 13.63 -3.96
C LEU A 460 11.81 12.16 -4.41
N GLN A 461 12.41 11.32 -3.58
CA GLN A 461 12.79 9.97 -3.98
C GLN A 461 11.80 8.89 -3.55
N LYS A 462 10.99 9.11 -2.52
CA LYS A 462 10.12 8.09 -1.91
C LYS A 462 8.63 8.41 -1.99
N ARG A 463 8.24 9.68 -1.92
CA ARG A 463 6.84 10.08 -2.01
C ARG A 463 6.28 9.67 -3.37
N THR A 464 5.35 8.73 -3.35
CA THR A 464 4.81 8.10 -4.55
C THR A 464 3.31 8.30 -4.61
N GLY A 465 2.83 8.82 -5.75
CA GLY A 465 1.42 8.82 -6.07
C GLY A 465 1.04 7.59 -6.89
N TYR A 466 -0.24 7.25 -6.87
CA TYR A 466 -0.79 6.08 -7.51
C TYR A 466 -2.09 6.38 -8.24
N VAL A 467 -2.33 5.65 -9.33
CA VAL A 467 -3.67 5.46 -9.88
C VAL A 467 -4.05 4.01 -9.59
N PHE A 468 -5.10 3.83 -8.81
CA PHE A 468 -5.61 2.53 -8.42
C PHE A 468 -6.87 2.18 -9.22
N CYS A 469 -7.07 0.90 -9.51
CA CYS A 469 -8.31 0.38 -10.07
C CYS A 469 -8.49 -1.11 -9.73
N PRO A 470 -9.69 -1.69 -9.90
CA PRO A 470 -9.87 -3.13 -9.89
C PRO A 470 -9.00 -3.79 -10.95
N ARG A 471 -8.50 -5.00 -10.65
CA ARG A 471 -7.48 -5.69 -11.45
C ARG A 471 -7.82 -5.82 -12.93
N GLN A 472 -9.08 -6.13 -13.25
CA GLN A 472 -9.55 -6.31 -14.63
C GLN A 472 -9.42 -5.05 -15.49
N PHE A 473 -9.43 -3.85 -14.90
CA PHE A 473 -9.35 -2.58 -15.64
C PHE A 473 -7.93 -2.05 -15.82
N VAL A 474 -6.92 -2.69 -15.21
CA VAL A 474 -5.52 -2.26 -15.31
C VAL A 474 -5.07 -2.02 -16.78
N PRO A 475 -5.40 -2.89 -17.76
CA PRO A 475 -4.94 -2.69 -19.13
C PRO A 475 -5.32 -1.35 -19.75
N ILE A 476 -6.56 -0.91 -19.53
CA ILE A 476 -7.06 0.36 -20.09
C ILE A 476 -6.75 1.56 -19.21
N VAL A 477 -6.83 1.40 -17.88
CA VAL A 477 -6.59 2.48 -16.92
C VAL A 477 -5.11 2.88 -16.89
N SER A 478 -4.18 1.92 -16.99
CA SER A 478 -2.75 2.23 -17.00
C SER A 478 -2.34 3.06 -18.22
N VAL A 479 -2.90 2.77 -19.39
CA VAL A 479 -2.65 3.54 -20.62
C VAL A 479 -3.27 4.93 -20.51
N ALA A 480 -4.52 5.00 -20.07
CA ALA A 480 -5.22 6.27 -19.90
C ALA A 480 -4.49 7.20 -18.90
N ALA A 481 -4.01 6.63 -17.79
CA ALA A 481 -3.23 7.38 -16.81
C ALA A 481 -1.89 7.87 -17.39
N LYS A 482 -1.14 7.03 -18.11
CA LYS A 482 0.12 7.45 -18.77
C LYS A 482 -0.13 8.63 -19.72
N ILE A 483 -1.18 8.57 -20.54
CA ILE A 483 -1.55 9.64 -21.47
C ILE A 483 -1.92 10.90 -20.69
N TYR A 484 -2.76 10.80 -19.66
CA TYR A 484 -3.19 11.93 -18.84
C TYR A 484 -1.99 12.67 -18.21
N PHE A 485 -1.09 11.93 -17.55
CA PHE A 485 0.08 12.52 -16.89
C PHE A 485 1.07 13.15 -17.88
N PHE A 486 1.19 12.57 -19.08
CA PHE A 486 2.01 13.14 -20.14
C PHE A 486 1.41 14.42 -20.72
N GLU A 487 0.12 14.41 -21.09
CA GLU A 487 -0.56 15.58 -21.67
C GLU A 487 -0.65 16.75 -20.68
N ARG A 488 -0.89 16.45 -19.40
CA ARG A 488 -1.10 17.49 -18.38
C ARG A 488 0.19 18.11 -17.87
N TRP A 489 1.24 17.31 -17.68
CA TRP A 489 2.50 17.73 -17.02
C TRP A 489 3.78 17.32 -17.76
N GLY A 490 3.70 16.74 -18.95
CA GLY A 490 4.89 16.20 -19.63
C GLY A 490 5.56 15.04 -18.87
N TYR A 491 4.86 14.43 -17.90
CA TYR A 491 5.44 13.38 -17.07
C TYR A 491 5.59 12.08 -17.85
N VAL A 492 6.83 11.62 -17.99
CA VAL A 492 7.19 10.35 -18.63
C VAL A 492 7.74 9.40 -17.59
N GLY A 493 7.02 8.31 -17.30
CA GLY A 493 7.52 7.28 -16.39
C GLY A 493 8.77 6.60 -16.95
N SER A 494 9.81 6.46 -16.11
CA SER A 494 11.00 5.66 -16.43
C SER A 494 10.70 4.16 -16.39
N ASP A 495 11.62 3.33 -16.88
CA ASP A 495 11.55 1.86 -16.73
C ASP A 495 11.38 1.43 -15.25
N GLY A 496 11.81 2.28 -14.31
CA GLY A 496 11.58 2.10 -12.89
C GLY A 496 10.11 2.28 -12.48
N ALA A 497 9.35 3.19 -13.14
CA ALA A 497 7.93 3.41 -12.86
C ALA A 497 7.10 2.15 -13.12
N ASP A 498 7.41 1.43 -14.18
CA ASP A 498 6.71 0.21 -14.56
C ASP A 498 6.93 -0.96 -13.57
N ARG A 499 7.98 -0.90 -12.75
CA ARG A 499 8.17 -1.86 -11.64
C ARG A 499 7.10 -1.72 -10.56
N PHE A 500 6.53 -0.54 -10.43
CA PHE A 500 5.49 -0.25 -9.45
C PHE A 500 4.08 -0.45 -10.02
N THR A 501 3.95 -0.62 -11.33
CA THR A 501 2.68 -0.92 -11.99
C THR A 501 2.62 -2.41 -12.30
N LYS A 502 1.50 -3.03 -12.03
CA LYS A 502 1.22 -4.39 -12.53
C LYS A 502 0.68 -4.32 -13.96
N THR A 503 1.35 -3.55 -14.82
CA THR A 503 1.00 -3.45 -16.23
C THR A 503 1.28 -4.79 -16.89
N LEU A 504 0.25 -5.40 -17.37
CA LEU A 504 0.34 -6.48 -18.33
C LEU A 504 0.82 -5.91 -19.64
N ASP A 505 1.72 -6.60 -20.32
CA ASP A 505 2.13 -6.30 -21.71
C ASP A 505 0.98 -6.56 -22.69
N VAL A 506 -0.21 -6.02 -22.38
CA VAL A 506 -1.38 -6.09 -23.28
C VAL A 506 -1.26 -5.07 -24.43
N ILE A 507 -0.26 -4.17 -24.35
CA ILE A 507 -0.03 -3.17 -25.39
C ILE A 507 0.79 -3.80 -26.50
N ASP A 508 0.11 -4.51 -27.40
CA ASP A 508 0.70 -4.96 -28.65
C ASP A 508 1.04 -3.74 -29.54
N LYS A 509 2.20 -3.78 -30.19
CA LYS A 509 2.61 -2.78 -31.18
C LYS A 509 1.60 -2.60 -32.32
N LYS A 510 0.82 -3.63 -32.62
CA LYS A 510 -0.27 -3.57 -33.59
C LYS A 510 -1.41 -2.69 -33.06
N TRP A 511 -1.79 -2.86 -31.81
CA TRP A 511 -2.83 -2.08 -31.15
C TRP A 511 -2.44 -0.59 -31.06
N LEU A 512 -1.21 -0.25 -30.66
CA LEU A 512 -0.71 1.12 -30.64
C LEU A 512 -0.76 1.78 -32.01
N ARG A 513 -0.29 1.08 -33.07
CA ARG A 513 -0.36 1.57 -34.45
C ARG A 513 -1.81 1.78 -34.92
N ASP A 514 -2.74 0.94 -34.48
CA ASP A 514 -4.15 1.09 -34.81
C ASP A 514 -4.77 2.29 -34.06
N LEU A 515 -4.41 2.55 -32.80
CA LEU A 515 -4.82 3.75 -32.08
C LEU A 515 -4.30 5.02 -32.76
N ARG A 516 -3.02 5.03 -33.19
CA ARG A 516 -2.45 6.13 -33.93
C ARG A 516 -3.17 6.35 -35.28
N ARG A 517 -3.39 5.29 -36.04
CA ARG A 517 -4.12 5.38 -37.34
C ARG A 517 -5.52 5.94 -37.18
N LYS A 518 -6.16 5.69 -36.05
CA LYS A 518 -7.48 6.22 -35.70
C LYS A 518 -7.42 7.63 -35.09
N GLY A 519 -6.23 8.24 -34.98
CA GLY A 519 -6.06 9.59 -34.43
C GLY A 519 -6.40 9.69 -32.94
N ILE A 520 -6.29 8.58 -32.17
CA ILE A 520 -6.56 8.54 -30.73
C ILE A 520 -5.32 8.92 -29.92
N ILE A 521 -4.15 8.56 -30.47
CA ILE A 521 -2.83 8.90 -29.95
C ILE A 521 -1.99 9.48 -31.07
N ASP A 522 -1.03 10.34 -30.74
CA ASP A 522 -0.04 10.89 -31.65
C ASP A 522 1.28 10.10 -31.60
N ASP A 523 2.27 10.55 -32.37
CA ASP A 523 3.59 9.93 -32.44
C ASP A 523 4.36 9.97 -31.11
N GLU A 524 4.15 11.00 -30.30
CA GLU A 524 4.82 11.14 -28.99
C GLU A 524 4.23 10.17 -27.99
N ILE A 525 2.91 10.08 -27.93
CA ILE A 525 2.20 9.11 -27.08
C ILE A 525 2.50 7.68 -27.52
N GLU A 526 2.54 7.39 -28.83
CA GLU A 526 2.93 6.07 -29.31
C GLU A 526 4.33 5.68 -28.82
N LYS A 527 5.32 6.59 -28.93
CA LYS A 527 6.69 6.37 -28.44
C LYS A 527 6.74 6.22 -26.91
N LEU A 528 5.94 6.99 -26.17
CA LEU A 528 5.82 6.88 -24.73
C LEU A 528 5.33 5.49 -24.31
N LEU A 529 4.32 4.97 -25.00
CA LEU A 529 3.71 3.68 -24.69
C LEU A 529 4.56 2.50 -25.21
N GLU A 530 5.35 2.69 -26.28
CA GLU A 530 6.29 1.69 -26.80
C GLU A 530 7.55 1.50 -25.94
N ARG A 531 7.85 2.43 -25.03
CA ARG A 531 8.93 2.25 -24.06
C ARG A 531 8.57 1.09 -23.15
N ARG A 532 8.92 -0.10 -23.57
CA ARG A 532 8.69 -1.33 -22.83
C ARG A 532 9.47 -1.27 -21.51
N SER A 533 8.76 -1.47 -20.44
CA SER A 533 9.36 -1.80 -19.17
C SER A 533 10.22 -3.05 -19.30
N ARG A 534 11.51 -2.93 -19.09
CA ARG A 534 12.39 -4.07 -18.81
C ARG A 534 12.26 -4.50 -17.34
N ALA A 535 11.05 -4.44 -16.79
CA ALA A 535 10.79 -4.79 -15.41
C ALA A 535 11.05 -6.28 -15.20
N ARG A 536 12.10 -6.59 -14.46
CA ARG A 536 12.47 -7.93 -14.04
C ARG A 536 11.61 -8.37 -12.84
N HIS A 537 10.31 -8.42 -12.99
CA HIS A 537 9.44 -8.96 -11.94
C HIS A 537 8.88 -10.30 -12.36
N PHE A 538 8.84 -11.21 -11.39
CA PHE A 538 8.11 -12.44 -11.54
C PHE A 538 6.63 -12.09 -11.64
N VAL A 539 6.05 -12.23 -12.81
CA VAL A 539 4.60 -12.18 -13.00
C VAL A 539 4.09 -13.51 -12.46
N ARG A 540 3.32 -13.49 -11.38
CA ARG A 540 2.62 -14.69 -10.96
C ARG A 540 1.70 -15.10 -12.11
N PRO A 541 1.53 -16.39 -12.40
CA PRO A 541 0.50 -16.83 -13.35
C PRO A 541 -0.88 -16.26 -13.05
N SER A 542 -1.22 -16.09 -11.75
CA SER A 542 -2.40 -15.36 -11.30
C SER A 542 -2.40 -13.85 -11.63
N ASP A 543 -1.26 -13.27 -12.00
CA ASP A 543 -1.14 -11.86 -12.41
C ASP A 543 -1.28 -11.68 -13.93
N LEU A 544 -1.31 -12.78 -14.68
CA LEU A 544 -1.71 -12.76 -16.07
C LEU A 544 -3.23 -12.58 -16.10
N VAL A 545 -3.72 -11.49 -16.69
CA VAL A 545 -5.14 -11.38 -17.02
C VAL A 545 -5.41 -12.38 -18.11
N ALA A 546 -5.77 -13.59 -17.71
CA ALA A 546 -6.41 -14.49 -18.62
C ALA A 546 -7.72 -13.85 -19.09
N PRO A 547 -8.15 -14.03 -20.33
CA PRO A 547 -9.54 -13.81 -20.73
C PRO A 547 -10.47 -14.43 -19.69
N SER A 548 -11.66 -13.88 -19.48
CA SER A 548 -12.61 -14.32 -18.44
C SER A 548 -12.83 -15.84 -18.38
N ASP A 549 -12.64 -16.52 -19.51
CA ASP A 549 -12.73 -17.98 -19.65
C ASP A 549 -11.57 -18.75 -18.97
N TRP A 550 -10.45 -18.09 -18.66
CA TRP A 550 -9.30 -18.67 -17.96
C TRP A 550 -9.39 -18.48 -16.45
N LEU A 551 -10.23 -17.56 -15.99
CA LEU A 551 -10.48 -17.30 -14.56
C LEU A 551 -11.32 -18.40 -13.88
N ALA A 552 -11.93 -19.30 -14.65
CA ALA A 552 -12.66 -20.46 -14.13
C ALA A 552 -11.73 -21.60 -13.67
N GLU A 553 -10.42 -21.49 -13.91
CA GLU A 553 -9.44 -22.50 -13.55
C GLU A 553 -8.94 -22.27 -12.11
N ASP A 554 -8.68 -23.37 -11.41
CA ASP A 554 -8.29 -23.31 -10.00
C ASP A 554 -6.98 -22.52 -9.80
N PRO A 555 -7.02 -21.31 -9.20
CA PRO A 555 -5.83 -20.49 -8.99
C PRO A 555 -4.79 -21.16 -8.09
N SER A 556 -5.20 -22.13 -7.28
CA SER A 556 -4.32 -22.81 -6.33
C SER A 556 -3.26 -23.67 -7.03
N VAL A 557 -3.60 -24.23 -8.19
CA VAL A 557 -2.68 -25.03 -9.02
C VAL A 557 -1.55 -24.15 -9.55
N LEU A 558 -1.89 -22.96 -10.08
CA LEU A 558 -0.91 -22.03 -10.61
C LEU A 558 -0.01 -21.42 -9.52
N GLU A 559 -0.55 -21.17 -8.32
CA GLU A 559 0.22 -20.73 -7.17
C GLU A 559 1.23 -21.79 -6.74
N ARG A 560 0.81 -23.05 -6.63
CA ARG A 560 1.70 -24.16 -6.29
C ARG A 560 2.84 -24.29 -7.29
N ILE A 561 2.55 -24.32 -8.59
CA ILE A 561 3.60 -24.41 -9.62
C ILE A 561 4.56 -23.22 -9.53
N SER A 562 4.04 -22.03 -9.28
CA SER A 562 4.87 -20.83 -9.09
C SER A 562 5.79 -20.95 -7.88
N ASP A 563 5.31 -21.50 -6.78
CA ASP A 563 6.09 -21.68 -5.56
C ASP A 563 7.13 -22.82 -5.73
N ASP A 564 6.75 -23.91 -6.37
CA ASP A 564 7.69 -25.00 -6.73
C ASP A 564 8.81 -24.48 -7.64
N LEU A 565 8.49 -23.71 -8.69
CA LEU A 565 9.49 -23.11 -9.57
C LEU A 565 10.41 -22.13 -8.84
N ARG A 566 9.90 -21.37 -7.87
CA ARG A 566 10.75 -20.47 -7.04
C ARG A 566 11.70 -21.24 -6.15
N SER A 567 11.22 -22.33 -5.55
CA SER A 567 12.04 -23.14 -4.64
C SER A 567 13.18 -23.83 -5.38
N LEU A 568 12.90 -24.32 -6.60
CA LEU A 568 13.84 -25.08 -7.42
C LEU A 568 14.78 -24.21 -8.28
N LEU A 569 14.44 -22.93 -8.49
CA LEU A 569 15.24 -21.97 -9.24
C LEU A 569 15.53 -20.71 -8.40
N PRO A 570 16.37 -20.77 -7.37
CA PRO A 570 16.62 -19.64 -6.45
C PRO A 570 17.14 -18.38 -7.15
N GLN A 571 17.91 -18.54 -8.25
CA GLN A 571 18.42 -17.42 -9.05
C GLN A 571 17.35 -16.80 -9.95
N GLY A 572 16.14 -17.37 -9.98
CA GLY A 572 15.05 -16.95 -10.81
C GLY A 572 15.25 -17.18 -12.31
N LEU A 573 14.24 -16.81 -13.07
CA LEU A 573 14.25 -16.81 -14.55
C LEU A 573 14.34 -15.39 -15.08
N ALA A 574 14.82 -15.21 -16.29
CA ALA A 574 14.68 -13.96 -17.01
C ALA A 574 13.19 -13.63 -17.18
N TYR A 575 12.85 -12.34 -17.28
CA TYR A 575 11.45 -11.90 -17.31
C TYR A 575 10.65 -12.54 -18.45
N ASP A 576 11.21 -12.51 -19.67
CA ASP A 576 10.57 -13.09 -20.85
C ASP A 576 10.38 -14.62 -20.75
N ASP A 577 11.31 -15.32 -20.09
CA ASP A 577 11.21 -16.75 -19.85
C ASP A 577 10.11 -17.07 -18.83
N LYS A 578 9.93 -16.19 -17.83
CA LYS A 578 8.83 -16.32 -16.87
C LYS A 578 7.47 -16.18 -17.51
N ILE A 579 7.31 -15.18 -18.40
CA ILE A 579 6.07 -14.97 -19.15
C ILE A 579 5.79 -16.19 -20.02
N ALA A 580 6.79 -16.64 -20.78
CA ALA A 580 6.63 -17.78 -21.68
C ALA A 580 6.25 -19.07 -20.91
N VAL A 581 6.87 -19.32 -19.75
CA VAL A 581 6.53 -20.45 -18.88
C VAL A 581 5.12 -20.32 -18.35
N ALA A 582 4.74 -19.14 -17.83
CA ALA A 582 3.40 -18.88 -17.32
C ALA A 582 2.34 -19.06 -18.42
N THR A 583 2.60 -18.56 -19.63
CA THR A 583 1.72 -18.73 -20.79
C THR A 583 1.56 -20.21 -21.18
N ALA A 584 2.67 -20.94 -21.25
CA ALA A 584 2.63 -22.37 -21.60
C ALA A 584 1.90 -23.19 -20.55
N VAL A 585 2.18 -22.99 -19.26
CA VAL A 585 1.55 -23.73 -18.15
C VAL A 585 0.06 -23.39 -18.06
N SER A 586 -0.31 -22.12 -18.13
CA SER A 586 -1.73 -21.71 -18.11
C SER A 586 -2.49 -22.27 -19.30
N GLY A 587 -1.88 -22.24 -20.51
CA GLY A 587 -2.48 -22.84 -21.71
C GLY A 587 -2.69 -24.34 -21.58
N LEU A 588 -1.78 -25.08 -20.94
CA LEU A 588 -1.92 -26.50 -20.69
C LEU A 588 -3.01 -26.82 -19.64
N ILE A 589 -3.09 -26.05 -18.57
CA ILE A 589 -4.17 -26.21 -17.57
C ILE A 589 -5.53 -25.96 -18.22
N SER A 590 -5.63 -24.90 -19.02
CA SER A 590 -6.82 -24.60 -19.81
C SER A 590 -7.14 -25.73 -20.81
N PHE A 591 -6.14 -26.32 -21.44
CA PHE A 591 -6.34 -27.45 -22.30
C PHE A 591 -6.92 -28.64 -21.55
N VAL A 592 -6.34 -29.03 -20.42
CA VAL A 592 -6.85 -30.11 -19.58
C VAL A 592 -8.29 -29.82 -19.13
N HIS A 593 -8.59 -28.58 -18.73
CA HIS A 593 -9.96 -28.19 -18.36
C HIS A 593 -10.94 -28.31 -19.53
N SER A 594 -10.55 -27.85 -20.74
CA SER A 594 -11.40 -27.91 -21.94
C SER A 594 -11.77 -29.36 -22.32
N LEU A 595 -10.94 -30.33 -21.98
CA LEU A 595 -11.21 -31.75 -22.24
C LEU A 595 -12.43 -32.28 -21.43
N TYR A 596 -12.72 -31.66 -20.29
CA TYR A 596 -13.93 -32.00 -19.51
C TYR A 596 -15.20 -31.34 -20.07
N VAL A 597 -15.05 -30.24 -20.81
CA VAL A 597 -16.17 -29.49 -21.41
C VAL A 597 -16.43 -29.91 -22.83
N ASP A 598 -15.42 -29.95 -23.70
CA ASP A 598 -15.53 -30.13 -25.17
C ASP A 598 -15.34 -31.58 -25.67
N ARG A 599 -14.90 -32.48 -24.87
CA ARG A 599 -14.85 -33.94 -25.01
C ARG A 599 -14.29 -34.58 -26.28
N ASP A 600 -13.97 -33.87 -27.34
CA ASP A 600 -13.51 -34.46 -28.61
C ASP A 600 -12.21 -35.26 -28.46
N TRP A 601 -11.27 -34.75 -27.66
CA TRP A 601 -10.03 -35.46 -27.35
C TRP A 601 -10.24 -36.58 -26.33
N SER A 602 -10.95 -36.30 -25.25
CA SER A 602 -11.10 -37.21 -24.12
C SER A 602 -11.88 -38.50 -24.49
N THR A 603 -12.66 -38.48 -25.54
CA THR A 603 -13.46 -39.66 -25.99
C THR A 603 -12.75 -40.51 -27.04
N ARG A 604 -11.57 -40.15 -27.52
CA ARG A 604 -10.81 -40.95 -28.51
C ARG A 604 -10.37 -42.27 -27.90
N GLU A 605 -10.65 -43.39 -28.57
CA GLU A 605 -10.25 -44.71 -28.13
C GLU A 605 -8.72 -44.96 -28.22
N SER A 606 -8.03 -44.24 -29.10
CA SER A 606 -6.57 -44.28 -29.25
C SER A 606 -6.05 -42.91 -29.65
N ALA A 607 -4.88 -42.54 -29.15
CA ALA A 607 -4.16 -41.30 -29.52
C ALA A 607 -2.71 -41.61 -29.74
N SER A 608 -2.12 -40.91 -30.75
CA SER A 608 -0.66 -40.86 -30.97
C SER A 608 -0.09 -39.55 -30.42
N GLU A 609 1.24 -39.47 -30.26
CA GLU A 609 1.95 -38.24 -29.92
C GLU A 609 1.63 -37.11 -30.91
N ALA A 610 1.53 -37.44 -32.21
CA ALA A 610 1.14 -36.49 -33.25
C ALA A 610 -0.31 -35.98 -33.12
N ASP A 611 -1.23 -36.80 -32.62
CA ASP A 611 -2.61 -36.39 -32.36
C ASP A 611 -2.67 -35.39 -31.16
N LEU A 612 -1.95 -35.69 -30.08
CA LEU A 612 -1.84 -34.82 -28.94
C LEU A 612 -1.19 -33.48 -29.34
N GLN A 613 -0.14 -33.52 -30.11
CA GLN A 613 0.52 -32.33 -30.66
C GLN A 613 -0.45 -31.44 -31.44
N ARG A 614 -1.22 -31.99 -32.36
CA ARG A 614 -2.19 -31.23 -33.19
C ARG A 614 -3.24 -30.52 -32.30
N GLU A 615 -3.75 -31.21 -31.30
CA GLU A 615 -4.77 -30.63 -30.40
C GLU A 615 -4.18 -29.52 -29.54
N LEU A 616 -2.96 -29.68 -29.02
CA LEU A 616 -2.26 -28.63 -28.27
C LEU A 616 -2.00 -27.40 -29.15
N VAL A 617 -1.51 -27.59 -30.38
CA VAL A 617 -1.29 -26.49 -31.33
C VAL A 617 -2.60 -25.74 -31.61
N ARG A 618 -3.69 -26.49 -31.88
CA ARG A 618 -5.01 -25.90 -32.10
C ARG A 618 -5.45 -25.07 -30.90
N HIS A 619 -5.30 -25.62 -29.69
CA HIS A 619 -5.69 -24.97 -28.45
C HIS A 619 -4.89 -23.70 -28.17
N PHE A 620 -3.57 -23.75 -28.29
CA PHE A 620 -2.70 -22.59 -28.11
C PHE A 620 -2.98 -21.49 -29.15
N ARG A 621 -3.10 -21.85 -30.45
CA ARG A 621 -3.37 -20.89 -31.52
C ARG A 621 -4.74 -20.23 -31.39
N ALA A 622 -5.75 -20.96 -30.92
CA ALA A 622 -7.09 -20.40 -30.63
C ALA A 622 -7.06 -19.31 -29.55
N ARG A 623 -5.99 -19.25 -28.77
CA ARG A 623 -5.75 -18.28 -27.68
C ARG A 623 -4.66 -17.26 -28.00
N ASP A 624 -4.31 -17.10 -29.28
CA ASP A 624 -3.25 -16.20 -29.76
C ASP A 624 -1.86 -16.46 -29.13
N VAL A 625 -1.63 -17.66 -28.61
CA VAL A 625 -0.33 -18.09 -28.11
C VAL A 625 0.53 -18.54 -29.30
N ARG A 626 1.74 -17.99 -29.39
CA ARG A 626 2.67 -18.35 -30.46
C ARG A 626 3.27 -19.73 -30.23
N VAL A 627 3.02 -20.63 -31.16
CA VAL A 627 3.57 -22.00 -31.15
C VAL A 627 4.27 -22.30 -32.49
N ASP A 628 5.54 -22.64 -32.40
CA ASP A 628 6.34 -23.17 -33.52
C ASP A 628 6.39 -24.70 -33.38
N GLU A 629 6.03 -25.43 -34.43
CA GLU A 629 6.00 -26.89 -34.49
C GLU A 629 7.35 -27.44 -34.98
N ALA A 630 7.70 -28.62 -34.50
CA ALA A 630 8.84 -29.47 -34.86
C ALA A 630 10.04 -28.81 -35.54
N ALA A 631 11.16 -28.65 -34.86
CA ALA A 631 12.41 -28.22 -35.46
C ALA A 631 13.56 -29.14 -34.99
N LYS A 632 14.50 -29.43 -35.90
CA LYS A 632 15.69 -30.25 -35.57
C LYS A 632 16.66 -29.48 -34.73
N LEU A 633 16.99 -30.03 -33.54
CA LEU A 633 17.94 -29.48 -32.61
C LEU A 633 18.81 -30.57 -31.98
N GLY A 634 20.13 -30.41 -32.07
CA GLY A 634 21.08 -31.24 -31.33
C GLY A 634 20.97 -32.75 -31.53
N GLY A 635 20.50 -33.20 -32.72
CA GLY A 635 20.36 -34.62 -33.05
C GLY A 635 18.98 -35.24 -32.77
N GLY A 636 17.97 -34.44 -32.45
CA GLY A 636 16.56 -34.82 -32.29
C GLY A 636 15.59 -33.72 -32.71
N GLU A 637 14.30 -34.04 -32.73
CA GLU A 637 13.20 -33.11 -32.99
C GLU A 637 12.41 -32.92 -31.68
N TYR A 638 12.14 -31.65 -31.28
CA TYR A 638 11.18 -31.35 -30.27
C TYR A 638 9.81 -31.15 -30.88
N ASP A 639 8.75 -31.40 -30.09
CA ASP A 639 7.39 -31.33 -30.65
C ASP A 639 6.90 -29.90 -30.81
N LEU A 640 7.02 -29.07 -29.78
CA LEU A 640 6.50 -27.70 -29.73
C LEU A 640 7.45 -26.72 -29.05
N LEU A 641 7.43 -25.47 -29.51
CA LEU A 641 8.12 -24.35 -28.88
C LEU A 641 7.14 -23.20 -28.68
N VAL A 642 6.75 -22.95 -27.43
CA VAL A 642 5.83 -21.87 -27.03
C VAL A 642 6.60 -20.58 -26.82
N GLU A 643 6.08 -19.48 -27.38
CA GLU A 643 6.66 -18.13 -27.31
C GLU A 643 8.17 -18.10 -27.68
N ARG A 644 8.62 -19.05 -28.50
CA ARG A 644 10.01 -19.27 -28.88
C ARG A 644 10.98 -19.49 -27.72
N ARG A 645 10.48 -19.88 -26.54
CA ARG A 645 11.24 -19.96 -25.29
C ARG A 645 11.02 -21.25 -24.50
N VAL A 646 9.78 -21.74 -24.45
CA VAL A 646 9.43 -22.92 -23.65
C VAL A 646 9.24 -24.11 -24.57
N LEU A 647 10.07 -25.11 -24.35
CA LEU A 647 10.06 -26.36 -25.08
C LEU A 647 9.04 -27.29 -24.49
N ILE A 648 8.16 -27.87 -25.32
CA ILE A 648 7.18 -28.88 -24.93
C ILE A 648 7.47 -30.15 -25.71
N GLU A 649 7.51 -31.27 -25.01
CA GLU A 649 7.62 -32.61 -25.56
C GLU A 649 6.38 -33.41 -25.21
N ASN A 650 5.78 -34.08 -26.17
CA ASN A 650 4.57 -34.86 -25.98
C ASN A 650 4.93 -36.36 -25.91
N LYS A 651 4.30 -37.04 -25.00
CA LYS A 651 4.38 -38.48 -24.85
C LYS A 651 3.00 -39.07 -24.68
N VAL A 652 2.81 -40.30 -25.10
CA VAL A 652 1.57 -41.02 -24.89
C VAL A 652 1.85 -42.31 -24.12
N ALA A 653 1.18 -42.46 -22.99
CA ALA A 653 1.19 -43.66 -22.16
C ALA A 653 0.00 -44.56 -22.51
N ARG A 654 0.14 -45.85 -22.26
CA ARG A 654 -0.98 -46.80 -22.28
C ARG A 654 -1.88 -46.57 -21.07
N GLU A 655 -2.93 -47.37 -20.96
CA GLU A 655 -3.83 -47.38 -19.81
C GLU A 655 -3.04 -47.50 -18.50
N THR A 656 -3.18 -46.55 -17.59
CA THR A 656 -2.43 -46.47 -16.34
C THR A 656 -3.17 -45.65 -15.28
N ILE A 657 -2.83 -45.93 -14.01
CA ILE A 657 -3.31 -45.10 -12.88
C ILE A 657 -2.44 -43.85 -12.74
N ASP A 658 -1.12 -43.97 -12.94
CA ASP A 658 -0.17 -42.85 -12.79
C ASP A 658 0.69 -42.76 -14.06
N PRO A 659 0.39 -41.78 -14.95
CA PRO A 659 1.12 -41.58 -16.20
C PRO A 659 2.58 -41.20 -15.99
N PHE A 660 2.94 -40.58 -14.87
CA PHE A 660 4.30 -40.18 -14.58
C PHE A 660 5.19 -41.38 -14.25
N THR A 661 4.65 -42.40 -13.61
CA THR A 661 5.35 -43.68 -13.38
C THR A 661 5.39 -44.55 -14.64
N ALA A 662 4.42 -44.42 -15.52
CA ALA A 662 4.40 -45.16 -16.80
C ALA A 662 5.40 -44.61 -17.80
N LYS A 663 5.80 -43.37 -17.69
CA LYS A 663 6.81 -42.69 -18.56
C LYS A 663 7.86 -41.94 -17.73
N PRO A 664 8.64 -42.63 -16.89
CA PRO A 664 9.59 -42.00 -15.97
C PRO A 664 10.75 -41.29 -16.71
N ASP A 665 11.10 -41.75 -17.92
CA ASP A 665 12.21 -41.20 -18.71
C ASP A 665 11.80 -39.98 -19.56
N ALA A 666 10.51 -39.68 -19.66
CA ALA A 666 10.00 -38.58 -20.51
C ALA A 666 10.61 -37.20 -20.15
N PRO A 667 10.72 -36.81 -18.88
CA PRO A 667 11.37 -35.56 -18.50
C PRO A 667 12.86 -35.48 -18.92
N TYR A 668 13.58 -36.62 -18.85
CA TYR A 668 14.99 -36.66 -19.18
C TYR A 668 15.23 -36.62 -20.69
N GLN A 669 14.31 -37.13 -21.51
CA GLN A 669 14.37 -36.98 -22.97
C GLN A 669 14.17 -35.51 -23.36
N THR A 670 13.18 -34.85 -22.79
CA THR A 670 12.91 -33.43 -23.02
C THR A 670 14.10 -32.56 -22.60
N HIS A 671 14.78 -32.92 -21.53
CA HIS A 671 15.95 -32.20 -21.00
C HIS A 671 17.11 -32.14 -22.02
N ARG A 672 17.32 -33.18 -22.83
CA ARG A 672 18.37 -33.16 -23.89
C ARG A 672 18.15 -32.04 -24.90
N TYR A 673 16.90 -31.77 -25.27
CA TYR A 673 16.55 -30.66 -26.18
C TYR A 673 16.63 -29.31 -25.48
N ALA A 674 16.22 -29.26 -24.20
CA ALA A 674 16.30 -28.05 -23.39
C ALA A 674 17.73 -27.54 -23.22
N ILE A 675 18.72 -28.45 -23.06
CA ILE A 675 20.15 -28.09 -23.02
C ILE A 675 20.59 -27.37 -24.30
N ALA A 676 20.20 -27.86 -25.47
CA ALA A 676 20.56 -27.28 -26.76
C ALA A 676 19.99 -25.86 -26.93
N LYS A 677 18.87 -25.55 -26.28
CA LYS A 677 18.21 -24.20 -26.27
C LYS A 677 18.62 -23.34 -25.07
N CYS A 678 19.45 -23.83 -24.18
CA CYS A 678 19.76 -23.18 -22.91
C CYS A 678 18.51 -22.87 -22.05
N ALA A 679 17.43 -23.61 -22.26
CA ALA A 679 16.17 -23.44 -21.51
C ALA A 679 16.35 -23.95 -20.07
N ARG A 680 15.94 -23.17 -19.11
CA ARG A 680 15.97 -23.53 -17.68
C ARG A 680 14.67 -24.17 -17.21
N VAL A 681 13.59 -23.94 -17.92
CA VAL A 681 12.29 -24.59 -17.71
C VAL A 681 11.81 -25.16 -19.02
N PHE A 682 11.33 -26.39 -19.00
CA PHE A 682 10.74 -27.10 -20.11
C PHE A 682 9.58 -27.94 -19.64
N ILE A 683 8.70 -28.34 -20.54
CA ILE A 683 7.45 -28.99 -20.21
C ILE A 683 7.39 -30.35 -20.90
N THR A 684 6.90 -31.36 -20.19
CA THR A 684 6.55 -32.66 -20.73
C THR A 684 5.06 -32.90 -20.61
N VAL A 685 4.38 -33.14 -21.72
CA VAL A 685 2.94 -33.48 -21.74
C VAL A 685 2.79 -34.96 -21.95
N ILE A 686 2.06 -35.66 -21.06
CA ILE A 686 1.84 -37.10 -21.12
C ILE A 686 0.36 -37.39 -21.29
N GLY A 687 -0.04 -37.76 -22.50
CA GLY A 687 -1.37 -38.32 -22.78
C GLY A 687 -1.51 -39.72 -22.18
N TYR A 688 -2.62 -40.04 -21.50
CA TYR A 688 -2.86 -41.34 -20.89
C TYR A 688 -4.33 -41.73 -20.88
N VAL A 689 -4.59 -43.04 -20.82
CA VAL A 689 -5.95 -43.61 -20.60
C VAL A 689 -6.08 -43.92 -19.11
N PRO A 690 -7.07 -43.37 -18.38
CA PRO A 690 -7.27 -43.69 -16.98
C PRO A 690 -7.71 -45.16 -16.79
N LEU A 691 -6.92 -45.92 -16.03
CA LEU A 691 -7.16 -47.37 -15.83
C LEU A 691 -8.49 -47.66 -15.10
N GLN A 692 -8.91 -46.76 -14.22
CA GLN A 692 -10.15 -46.89 -13.45
C GLN A 692 -11.32 -46.10 -14.02
N GLY A 693 -11.17 -45.50 -15.18
CA GLY A 693 -12.18 -44.68 -15.84
C GLY A 693 -12.27 -43.24 -15.30
N ASP A 694 -11.61 -42.92 -14.18
CA ASP A 694 -11.52 -41.59 -13.60
C ASP A 694 -10.14 -40.98 -13.86
N PRO A 695 -10.06 -39.75 -14.38
CA PRO A 695 -8.79 -39.04 -14.56
C PRO A 695 -8.19 -38.60 -13.22
N LEU A 696 -6.91 -38.31 -13.21
CA LEU A 696 -6.28 -37.69 -12.05
C LEU A 696 -6.95 -36.34 -11.73
N GLU A 697 -7.07 -36.05 -10.45
CA GLU A 697 -7.48 -34.71 -10.03
C GLU A 697 -6.49 -33.65 -10.57
N GLN A 698 -6.97 -32.45 -10.80
CA GLN A 698 -6.20 -31.39 -11.42
C GLN A 698 -4.88 -31.12 -10.70
N MET A 699 -4.88 -31.14 -9.36
CA MET A 699 -3.67 -31.00 -8.56
C MET A 699 -2.68 -32.16 -8.71
N GLN A 700 -3.16 -33.36 -9.00
CA GLN A 700 -2.35 -34.56 -9.21
C GLN A 700 -1.89 -34.72 -10.66
N SER A 701 -2.51 -34.01 -11.59
CA SER A 701 -2.18 -34.05 -13.02
C SER A 701 -0.90 -33.28 -13.39
N ILE A 702 -0.30 -32.58 -12.43
CA ILE A 702 0.90 -31.76 -12.68
C ILE A 702 1.97 -32.10 -11.66
N ARG A 703 3.21 -32.33 -12.15
CA ARG A 703 4.40 -32.55 -11.32
C ARG A 703 5.53 -31.63 -11.75
N VAL A 704 6.24 -31.05 -10.78
CA VAL A 704 7.41 -30.22 -11.01
C VAL A 704 8.65 -30.98 -10.49
N LEU A 705 9.64 -31.17 -11.35
CA LEU A 705 10.85 -31.94 -11.06
C LEU A 705 12.09 -31.11 -11.37
N GLN A 706 13.04 -31.10 -10.43
CA GLN A 706 14.38 -30.59 -10.67
C GLN A 706 15.21 -31.67 -11.38
N ILE A 707 15.89 -31.28 -12.49
CA ILE A 707 16.82 -32.15 -13.19
C ILE A 707 18.21 -31.53 -13.10
N GLU A 708 19.07 -32.20 -12.36
CA GLU A 708 20.47 -31.78 -12.23
C GLU A 708 21.32 -32.33 -13.35
N ASN A 709 22.15 -31.48 -13.94
CA ASN A 709 23.19 -31.88 -14.86
C ASN A 709 24.49 -31.16 -14.48
N VAL A 710 25.63 -31.72 -14.88
CA VAL A 710 27.01 -31.37 -14.50
C VAL A 710 27.31 -29.86 -14.49
N ASN A 711 26.55 -29.04 -15.26
CA ASN A 711 26.78 -27.61 -15.37
C ASN A 711 25.56 -26.67 -15.21
N ARG A 712 24.33 -27.18 -15.08
CA ARG A 712 23.12 -26.32 -14.97
C ARG A 712 21.93 -27.06 -14.37
N THR A 713 21.25 -26.40 -13.44
CA THR A 713 19.94 -26.84 -12.92
C THR A 713 18.83 -26.43 -13.88
N ALA A 714 18.03 -27.39 -14.32
CA ALA A 714 16.82 -27.15 -15.11
C ALA A 714 15.60 -27.76 -14.39
N VAL A 715 14.42 -27.22 -14.63
CA VAL A 715 13.18 -27.70 -14.05
C VAL A 715 12.23 -28.16 -15.15
N ASN A 716 11.69 -29.37 -14.94
CA ASN A 716 10.65 -29.92 -15.78
C ASN A 716 9.26 -29.76 -15.12
N VAL A 717 8.30 -29.27 -15.88
CA VAL A 717 6.88 -29.29 -15.51
C VAL A 717 6.21 -30.38 -16.31
N SER A 718 5.86 -31.51 -15.67
CA SER A 718 5.14 -32.60 -16.34
C SER A 718 3.64 -32.44 -16.16
N VAL A 719 2.89 -32.51 -17.25
CA VAL A 719 1.43 -32.36 -17.27
C VAL A 719 0.80 -33.61 -17.85
N ALA A 720 -0.12 -34.25 -17.09
CA ALA A 720 -0.86 -35.43 -17.51
C ALA A 720 -2.19 -35.03 -18.18
N VAL A 721 -2.44 -35.56 -19.36
CA VAL A 721 -3.62 -35.26 -20.19
C VAL A 721 -4.44 -36.53 -20.44
N PRO A 722 -5.67 -36.64 -19.89
CA PRO A 722 -6.49 -37.86 -20.06
C PRO A 722 -7.09 -37.93 -21.47
N TYR A 723 -7.14 -39.15 -22.04
CA TYR A 723 -7.93 -39.47 -23.21
C TYR A 723 -8.63 -40.84 -23.04
N GLY A 724 -9.50 -41.24 -23.95
CA GLY A 724 -10.24 -42.52 -23.85
C GLY A 724 -11.30 -42.56 -22.75
N MET A 725 -11.75 -41.39 -22.27
CA MET A 725 -12.77 -41.35 -21.22
C MET A 725 -14.16 -41.75 -21.74
N PRO A 726 -14.92 -42.52 -20.98
CA PRO A 726 -16.24 -42.93 -21.40
C PRO A 726 -17.23 -41.75 -21.45
N VAL A 727 -18.08 -41.72 -22.48
CA VAL A 727 -19.17 -40.74 -22.58
C VAL A 727 -20.12 -40.91 -21.37
N PRO A 728 -20.60 -39.83 -20.71
CA PRO A 728 -21.48 -39.94 -19.54
C PRO A 728 -22.73 -40.82 -19.74
N SER A 729 -23.25 -40.88 -20.95
CA SER A 729 -24.34 -41.80 -21.28
C SER A 729 -23.94 -43.27 -21.17
N ASN A 730 -22.65 -43.61 -21.24
CA ASN A 730 -22.13 -44.98 -21.14
C ASN A 730 -21.64 -45.34 -19.72
N ILE A 731 -21.45 -44.42 -18.81
CA ILE A 731 -21.03 -44.68 -17.41
C ILE A 731 -22.06 -45.56 -16.70
N ARG A 732 -23.34 -45.34 -16.93
CA ARG A 732 -24.41 -46.22 -16.38
C ARG A 732 -24.39 -47.66 -16.95
N ARG A 733 -23.81 -47.87 -18.14
CA ARG A 733 -23.68 -49.23 -18.73
C ARG A 733 -22.43 -49.95 -18.18
N LEU A 734 -21.37 -49.25 -17.91
CA LEU A 734 -20.12 -49.82 -17.36
C LEU A 734 -20.31 -50.25 -15.90
N SER A 735 -20.98 -49.47 -15.06
CA SER A 735 -21.30 -49.83 -13.67
C SER A 735 -22.21 -51.07 -13.59
N ARG A 736 -23.10 -51.28 -14.56
CA ARG A 736 -23.93 -52.50 -14.66
C ARG A 736 -23.16 -53.73 -15.17
N ARG A 737 -22.09 -53.59 -15.96
CA ARG A 737 -21.21 -54.70 -16.38
C ARG A 737 -20.25 -55.14 -15.27
N GLN A 738 -19.72 -54.24 -14.48
CA GLN A 738 -18.82 -54.54 -13.34
C GLN A 738 -19.57 -55.23 -12.20
N THR A 739 -20.83 -54.92 -11.96
CA THR A 739 -21.68 -55.64 -10.99
C THR A 739 -22.13 -57.02 -11.49
N ARG A 740 -22.12 -57.30 -12.81
CA ARG A 740 -22.45 -58.61 -13.38
C ARG A 740 -21.27 -59.58 -13.42
N ASN A 741 -20.00 -59.06 -13.43
CA ASN A 741 -18.80 -59.90 -13.38
C ASN A 741 -18.28 -60.16 -11.95
N ARG A 742 -18.96 -59.66 -10.92
CA ARG A 742 -18.72 -59.95 -9.49
C ARG A 742 -19.82 -60.82 -8.85
N ARG A 743 -20.68 -61.43 -9.66
CA ARG A 743 -21.61 -62.50 -9.20
C ARG A 743 -21.23 -63.82 -9.82
#